data_98073627f809610b5fbf7dfcce0284cb
#
_entry.id   98073627f809610b5fbf7dfcce0284cb
#
_cell.length_a   1.000
_cell.length_b   1.000
_cell.length_c   1.000
_cell.angle_alpha   90.00
_cell.angle_beta   90.00
_cell.angle_gamma   90.00
#
_symmetry.space_group_name_H-M   'P 1'
#
loop_
_entity.id
_entity.type
_entity.pdbx_description
1 polymer ?
#
loop_
_entity_poly.entity_id
_entity_poly.type
_entity_poly.pdbx_seq_one_letter_code
_entity_poly.pdbx_strand_id
1 'polypeptide(L)'
;MIGNKKYTIYICFTDINLESRIQEGIMAEEKHTHHHEHDHEHGHHHHHHHHHHHHHEEGPLKPGEHPDWRTHVHAPGEHHEIGVNDYMTAVAAYRKTFASKEDVLEQTPDPAVREMIKYLGQLGHETIFDRFDQQKPQCTFGLAGVCCKNCNMGPCKITKKSPRGVCGADADVIVARNLLRSAAAGVAQHGAHARELLLSMKFVAEGRLKLPILGEKKLRTVSKAFGLETEGKSARELTGELADVLLEDLSRAVPDDYKTIRAMAPKERQDVWDKLDIIPISAYNEVFDAYHRTAVGTDGDWESLMQEFLRCGLAFCFTGVVAANIGTDVLFGNGHRATSKVNIGVLKEGWVNIAVHGHLPTLVSEIVRVGRTPEMIELAKAHGAEGVQFYGVCCSCLAAMYRYEGVIPLSNAVGAELVLGTGALDLWCADVQDVYPAIMDVARCFKTTVVTTSENARLPGAEHYAYDHHHSNVEDTEKIARKIVTRAIESFAERRDIPVHIPKYEVTAEVGFTAENVAEQFDGFKGLYEALKDGRIRGICNIVGCSNPRVVYERATLDVARTLIQNNILILTNGCASFPLLKMGLCSKDGAEEAGASLKAFLKEHDLPPVWHVGECVDNTRSSAILGGIAAVAGEAIKDMPYAFSSPEWSNEKGLDASLAFRLFGVDSYHCVEPPVQGSTKVENFLKRDTKETLGAVMHVNVDPIALGKEIVADIEAQRQKLGWD
;
A
#
# COMPACT_ATOMS: atom_id res chain seq x y z
N MET A 1 7.77 -54.82 2.20
CA MET A 1 8.27 -54.70 0.84
C MET A 1 7.21 -54.02 -0.01
N ILE A 2 7.22 -52.74 -0.14
CA ILE A 2 6.51 -52.00 -1.18
C ILE A 2 7.43 -50.82 -1.54
N GLY A 3 7.79 -50.79 -2.83
CA GLY A 3 8.93 -50.00 -3.31
C GLY A 3 8.63 -48.54 -3.52
N ASN A 4 9.65 -47.74 -3.25
CA ASN A 4 9.81 -46.35 -3.64
C ASN A 4 9.76 -46.17 -5.16
N LYS A 5 8.77 -45.47 -5.70
CA LYS A 5 8.83 -44.90 -7.06
C LYS A 5 9.22 -43.44 -6.95
N LYS A 6 10.47 -43.14 -7.26
CA LYS A 6 10.95 -41.79 -7.56
C LYS A 6 10.42 -41.37 -8.94
N TYR A 7 9.64 -40.32 -9.00
CA TYR A 7 9.35 -39.65 -10.27
C TYR A 7 10.42 -38.57 -10.50
N THR A 8 11.30 -38.84 -11.48
CA THR A 8 12.26 -37.89 -12.00
C THR A 8 11.57 -37.17 -13.16
N ILE A 9 11.31 -35.88 -13.02
CA ILE A 9 10.84 -35.05 -14.13
C ILE A 9 12.09 -34.61 -14.90
N TYR A 10 12.26 -35.14 -16.11
CA TYR A 10 13.26 -34.66 -17.10
C TYR A 10 12.67 -33.46 -17.83
N ILE A 11 13.23 -32.28 -17.59
CA ILE A 11 13.05 -31.13 -18.49
C ILE A 11 14.18 -31.26 -19.55
N CYS A 12 13.83 -31.70 -20.75
CA CYS A 12 14.75 -31.69 -21.88
C CYS A 12 14.94 -30.25 -22.37
N PHE A 13 16.08 -29.66 -22.09
CA PHE A 13 16.61 -28.56 -22.91
C PHE A 13 17.39 -29.21 -24.07
N THR A 14 16.80 -29.17 -25.24
CA THR A 14 17.55 -29.42 -26.48
C THR A 14 18.23 -28.12 -26.89
N ASP A 15 19.55 -28.16 -26.99
CA ASP A 15 20.36 -27.10 -27.58
C ASP A 15 19.89 -26.84 -29.02
N ILE A 16 19.31 -25.67 -29.24
CA ILE A 16 19.05 -25.19 -30.61
C ILE A 16 20.22 -24.27 -30.98
N ASN A 17 21.10 -24.81 -31.78
CA ASN A 17 22.18 -24.06 -32.40
C ASN A 17 21.58 -23.10 -33.44
N LEU A 18 21.63 -21.80 -33.20
CA LEU A 18 20.91 -20.74 -33.92
C LEU A 18 21.62 -20.31 -35.22
N GLU A 19 22.79 -20.85 -35.55
CA GLU A 19 23.59 -20.39 -36.69
C GLU A 19 23.34 -21.12 -38.04
N SER A 20 22.58 -22.23 -38.08
CA SER A 20 22.40 -23.00 -39.30
C SER A 20 21.06 -22.83 -40.03
N ARG A 21 20.15 -21.97 -39.56
CA ARG A 21 18.82 -21.76 -40.17
C ARG A 21 18.60 -20.43 -40.89
N ILE A 22 19.61 -19.56 -40.97
CA ILE A 22 19.48 -18.27 -41.68
C ILE A 22 19.83 -18.41 -43.18
N GLN A 23 20.38 -19.52 -43.63
CA GLN A 23 20.77 -19.71 -45.03
C GLN A 23 19.81 -20.52 -45.93
N GLU A 24 18.73 -21.09 -45.37
CA GLU A 24 17.78 -21.88 -46.19
C GLU A 24 16.42 -21.17 -46.43
N GLY A 25 16.23 -19.92 -46.01
CA GLY A 25 14.98 -19.15 -46.14
C GLY A 25 14.90 -18.21 -47.35
N ILE A 26 15.91 -18.13 -48.24
CA ILE A 26 15.97 -17.09 -49.30
C ILE A 26 15.77 -17.62 -50.72
N MET A 27 15.40 -18.89 -50.93
CA MET A 27 15.21 -19.44 -52.26
C MET A 27 13.88 -20.16 -52.44
N ALA A 28 12.75 -19.48 -52.29
CA ALA A 28 11.46 -19.99 -52.79
C ALA A 28 10.40 -18.89 -52.87
N GLU A 29 10.63 -17.92 -53.76
CA GLU A 29 9.53 -17.06 -54.26
C GLU A 29 9.75 -16.79 -55.74
N GLU A 30 9.21 -17.65 -56.60
CA GLU A 30 8.81 -17.29 -57.95
C GLU A 30 7.76 -18.25 -58.49
N LYS A 31 6.68 -17.64 -59.03
CA LYS A 31 5.66 -18.17 -59.96
C LYS A 31 4.40 -18.81 -59.34
N HIS A 32 3.33 -18.06 -59.36
CA HIS A 32 2.21 -18.31 -60.27
C HIS A 32 1.16 -17.19 -60.20
N THR A 33 1.10 -16.43 -61.29
CA THR A 33 -0.02 -15.59 -61.71
C THR A 33 -1.06 -16.46 -62.42
N HIS A 34 -2.35 -16.30 -62.09
CA HIS A 34 -3.46 -16.49 -63.03
C HIS A 34 -4.64 -15.57 -62.68
N HIS A 35 -5.01 -14.79 -63.73
CA HIS A 35 -6.22 -14.00 -63.83
C HIS A 35 -7.47 -14.88 -63.93
N HIS A 36 -8.58 -14.41 -63.35
CA HIS A 36 -9.89 -14.54 -63.96
C HIS A 36 -10.78 -13.36 -63.51
N GLU A 37 -11.12 -12.50 -64.50
CA GLU A 37 -12.25 -11.59 -64.52
C GLU A 37 -13.55 -12.37 -64.77
N HIS A 38 -14.64 -12.00 -64.16
CA HIS A 38 -15.97 -12.10 -64.72
C HIS A 38 -16.90 -11.05 -64.06
N ASP A 39 -17.32 -10.10 -64.95
CA ASP A 39 -18.48 -9.22 -64.76
C ASP A 39 -19.78 -9.99 -64.74
N HIS A 40 -20.77 -9.54 -63.95
CA HIS A 40 -22.18 -9.50 -64.36
C HIS A 40 -22.99 -8.49 -63.52
N GLU A 41 -23.61 -7.58 -64.26
CA GLU A 41 -24.64 -6.61 -63.85
C GLU A 41 -26.03 -7.22 -63.61
N HIS A 42 -26.90 -6.36 -63.00
CA HIS A 42 -28.37 -6.31 -62.92
C HIS A 42 -28.98 -6.96 -61.67
N GLY A 43 -29.81 -6.26 -60.94
CA GLY A 43 -31.02 -5.55 -61.18
C GLY A 43 -31.75 -5.22 -59.88
N HIS A 44 -32.28 -4.03 -59.80
CA HIS A 44 -33.12 -3.53 -58.70
C HIS A 44 -34.49 -4.25 -58.63
N HIS A 45 -34.88 -4.66 -57.42
CA HIS A 45 -36.29 -4.75 -57.03
C HIS A 45 -36.48 -4.33 -55.56
N HIS A 46 -37.21 -3.22 -55.38
CA HIS A 46 -37.73 -2.80 -54.09
C HIS A 46 -38.94 -3.67 -53.70
N HIS A 47 -38.85 -4.32 -52.55
CA HIS A 47 -40.01 -4.80 -51.83
C HIS A 47 -40.03 -4.19 -50.42
N HIS A 48 -41.02 -3.32 -50.18
CA HIS A 48 -41.37 -2.86 -48.85
C HIS A 48 -42.08 -3.99 -48.10
N HIS A 49 -41.47 -4.51 -47.05
CA HIS A 49 -42.14 -5.28 -46.04
C HIS A 49 -42.26 -4.45 -44.76
N HIS A 50 -43.52 -4.12 -44.42
CA HIS A 50 -43.85 -3.60 -43.09
C HIS A 50 -43.71 -4.74 -42.07
N HIS A 51 -42.74 -4.65 -41.17
CA HIS A 51 -42.68 -5.46 -39.99
C HIS A 51 -43.33 -4.71 -38.82
N HIS A 52 -44.36 -5.27 -38.25
CA HIS A 52 -44.97 -4.85 -37.01
C HIS A 52 -43.97 -5.20 -35.87
N HIS A 53 -43.44 -4.17 -35.19
CA HIS A 53 -42.69 -4.34 -33.95
C HIS A 53 -43.67 -4.69 -32.83
N HIS A 54 -43.60 -5.92 -32.33
CA HIS A 54 -44.12 -6.24 -31.02
C HIS A 54 -43.07 -5.80 -29.99
N HIS A 55 -43.37 -4.70 -29.31
CA HIS A 55 -42.61 -4.35 -28.08
C HIS A 55 -43.02 -5.36 -26.99
N HIS A 56 -42.19 -6.31 -26.71
CA HIS A 56 -42.19 -7.00 -25.42
C HIS A 56 -41.55 -6.07 -24.42
N GLU A 57 -42.31 -5.53 -23.48
CA GLU A 57 -41.82 -4.91 -22.27
C GLU A 57 -41.14 -6.02 -21.44
N GLU A 58 -39.83 -6.17 -21.60
CA GLU A 58 -39.06 -7.00 -20.69
C GLU A 58 -38.96 -6.27 -19.36
N GLY A 59 -39.48 -6.87 -18.29
CA GLY A 59 -39.33 -6.38 -16.92
C GLY A 59 -37.85 -6.41 -16.49
N PRO A 60 -37.50 -5.75 -15.38
CA PRO A 60 -36.11 -5.72 -14.91
C PRO A 60 -35.58 -7.14 -14.66
N LEU A 61 -34.41 -7.42 -15.22
CA LEU A 61 -33.69 -8.70 -15.03
C LEU A 61 -33.51 -9.02 -13.54
N LYS A 62 -33.75 -10.26 -13.15
CA LYS A 62 -33.49 -10.72 -11.79
C LYS A 62 -31.98 -10.89 -11.56
N PRO A 63 -31.47 -10.75 -10.32
CA PRO A 63 -30.08 -11.02 -10.02
C PRO A 63 -29.66 -12.42 -10.49
N GLY A 64 -28.66 -12.48 -11.37
CA GLY A 64 -28.18 -13.74 -11.98
C GLY A 64 -28.78 -14.07 -13.36
N GLU A 65 -29.75 -13.32 -13.86
CA GLU A 65 -30.23 -13.41 -15.24
C GLU A 65 -29.39 -12.52 -16.14
N HIS A 66 -28.58 -13.12 -17.00
CA HIS A 66 -27.93 -12.40 -18.10
C HIS A 66 -28.85 -12.32 -19.30
N PRO A 67 -28.96 -11.17 -20.00
CA PRO A 67 -29.68 -11.10 -21.25
C PRO A 67 -29.07 -12.12 -22.21
N ASP A 68 -29.88 -13.01 -22.77
CA ASP A 68 -29.41 -13.98 -23.76
C ASP A 68 -29.10 -13.22 -25.06
N TRP A 69 -27.90 -12.64 -25.12
CA TRP A 69 -27.40 -11.89 -26.28
C TRP A 69 -27.38 -12.75 -27.56
N ARG A 70 -27.52 -14.07 -27.47
CA ARG A 70 -27.61 -14.98 -28.62
C ARG A 70 -28.93 -14.89 -29.36
N THR A 71 -29.96 -14.32 -28.76
CA THR A 71 -31.27 -14.15 -29.38
C THR A 71 -31.44 -12.79 -30.10
N HIS A 72 -30.56 -11.83 -29.86
CA HIS A 72 -30.58 -10.53 -30.53
C HIS A 72 -29.73 -10.54 -31.79
N VAL A 73 -30.31 -10.85 -32.92
CA VAL A 73 -29.71 -10.66 -34.24
C VAL A 73 -29.93 -9.19 -34.63
N HIS A 74 -28.90 -8.38 -34.61
CA HIS A 74 -28.96 -7.00 -35.03
C HIS A 74 -29.02 -6.92 -36.56
N ALA A 75 -29.89 -6.07 -37.08
CA ALA A 75 -29.87 -5.73 -38.50
C ALA A 75 -28.56 -5.00 -38.86
N PRO A 76 -27.99 -5.21 -40.06
CA PRO A 76 -26.81 -4.49 -40.49
C PRO A 76 -27.07 -2.96 -40.42
N GLY A 77 -26.29 -2.25 -39.59
CA GLY A 77 -26.42 -0.81 -39.38
C GLY A 77 -27.15 -0.37 -38.10
N GLU A 78 -27.68 -1.31 -37.29
CA GLU A 78 -28.10 -1.00 -35.92
C GLU A 78 -26.90 -0.82 -35.00
N HIS A 79 -26.73 0.39 -34.52
CA HIS A 79 -25.72 0.72 -33.54
C HIS A 79 -26.37 0.89 -32.17
N HIS A 80 -25.97 0.05 -31.19
CA HIS A 80 -26.25 0.36 -29.77
C HIS A 80 -25.50 1.61 -29.39
N GLU A 81 -26.17 2.64 -28.92
CA GLU A 81 -25.56 3.78 -28.28
C GLU A 81 -24.96 3.30 -26.95
N ILE A 82 -23.63 3.13 -26.92
CA ILE A 82 -22.92 2.91 -25.67
C ILE A 82 -22.81 4.25 -24.95
N GLY A 83 -23.52 4.37 -23.84
CA GLY A 83 -23.45 5.55 -23.00
C GLY A 83 -22.01 5.77 -22.49
N VAL A 84 -21.45 6.94 -22.79
CA VAL A 84 -20.17 7.38 -22.19
C VAL A 84 -20.47 8.52 -21.23
N ASN A 85 -20.07 8.36 -19.98
CA ASN A 85 -20.23 9.38 -18.94
C ASN A 85 -19.62 10.71 -19.34
N ASP A 86 -20.18 11.79 -18.83
CA ASP A 86 -19.55 13.12 -18.93
C ASP A 86 -18.45 13.31 -17.88
N TYR A 87 -17.45 12.40 -17.90
CA TYR A 87 -16.30 12.48 -17.02
C TYR A 87 -15.43 13.72 -17.28
N MET A 88 -15.55 14.34 -18.46
CA MET A 88 -14.75 15.53 -18.81
C MET A 88 -15.02 16.69 -17.86
N THR A 89 -16.29 16.95 -17.56
CA THR A 89 -16.72 18.00 -16.64
C THR A 89 -16.29 17.68 -15.20
N ALA A 90 -16.50 16.44 -14.74
CA ALA A 90 -16.13 16.00 -13.40
C ALA A 90 -14.60 16.10 -13.16
N VAL A 91 -13.80 15.58 -14.10
CA VAL A 91 -12.33 15.66 -14.02
C VAL A 91 -11.84 17.10 -14.12
N ALA A 92 -12.47 17.96 -14.94
CA ALA A 92 -12.10 19.37 -15.03
C ALA A 92 -12.35 20.11 -13.70
N ALA A 93 -13.43 19.79 -13.00
CA ALA A 93 -13.72 20.31 -11.67
C ALA A 93 -12.69 19.77 -10.63
N TYR A 94 -12.44 18.47 -10.65
CA TYR A 94 -11.48 17.83 -9.75
C TYR A 94 -10.05 18.39 -9.90
N ARG A 95 -9.56 18.59 -11.13
CA ARG A 95 -8.22 19.19 -11.36
C ARG A 95 -8.05 20.59 -10.78
N LYS A 96 -9.15 21.36 -10.65
CA LYS A 96 -9.09 22.70 -10.03
C LYS A 96 -8.81 22.66 -8.52
N THR A 97 -8.98 21.52 -7.88
CA THR A 97 -8.70 21.33 -6.45
C THR A 97 -7.23 20.97 -6.18
N PHE A 98 -6.43 20.72 -7.23
CA PHE A 98 -5.04 20.29 -7.07
C PHE A 98 -4.17 21.44 -6.55
N ALA A 99 -3.50 21.18 -5.43
CA ALA A 99 -2.59 22.12 -4.81
C ALA A 99 -1.41 22.45 -5.75
N SER A 100 -0.95 23.70 -5.71
CA SER A 100 0.30 24.15 -6.32
C SER A 100 1.43 24.13 -5.29
N LYS A 101 2.68 24.28 -5.74
CA LYS A 101 3.83 24.51 -4.84
C LYS A 101 3.60 25.73 -3.96
N GLU A 102 2.98 26.80 -4.51
CA GLU A 102 2.66 28.00 -3.75
C GLU A 102 1.64 27.71 -2.65
N ASP A 103 0.59 26.94 -2.95
CA ASP A 103 -0.38 26.50 -1.92
C ASP A 103 0.32 25.70 -0.81
N VAL A 104 1.29 24.85 -1.15
CA VAL A 104 2.08 24.12 -0.15
C VAL A 104 2.90 25.08 0.69
N LEU A 105 3.59 26.05 0.08
CA LEU A 105 4.39 27.06 0.77
C LEU A 105 3.57 27.92 1.74
N GLU A 106 2.33 28.24 1.38
CA GLU A 106 1.44 29.04 2.20
C GLU A 106 0.77 28.26 3.31
N GLN A 107 0.35 27.01 3.04
CA GLN A 107 -0.66 26.31 3.82
C GLN A 107 -0.20 24.99 4.42
N THR A 108 1.03 24.50 4.12
CA THR A 108 1.55 23.30 4.81
C THR A 108 1.61 23.55 6.32
N PRO A 109 1.16 22.58 7.15
CA PRO A 109 1.20 22.72 8.60
C PRO A 109 2.62 22.67 9.16
N ASP A 110 3.58 22.07 8.44
CA ASP A 110 4.95 21.88 8.92
C ASP A 110 5.87 23.05 8.50
N PRO A 111 6.36 23.85 9.46
CA PRO A 111 7.30 24.93 9.16
C PRO A 111 8.63 24.46 8.54
N ALA A 112 9.09 23.24 8.91
CA ALA A 112 10.33 22.68 8.35
C ALA A 112 10.19 22.40 6.84
N VAL A 113 9.04 21.90 6.40
CA VAL A 113 8.73 21.72 4.97
C VAL A 113 8.78 23.03 4.22
N ARG A 114 8.14 24.07 4.76
CA ARG A 114 8.13 25.42 4.16
C ARG A 114 9.52 25.99 4.04
N GLU A 115 10.33 25.88 5.10
CA GLU A 115 11.70 26.36 5.14
C GLU A 115 12.56 25.64 4.11
N MET A 116 12.49 24.32 4.04
CA MET A 116 13.29 23.53 3.11
C MET A 116 12.90 23.72 1.64
N ILE A 117 11.61 23.86 1.31
CA ILE A 117 11.19 24.18 -0.07
C ILE A 117 11.80 25.52 -0.52
N LYS A 118 11.78 26.53 0.38
CA LYS A 118 12.39 27.85 0.09
C LYS A 118 13.90 27.74 -0.07
N TYR A 119 14.58 27.03 0.83
CA TYR A 119 16.02 26.86 0.79
C TYR A 119 16.48 26.16 -0.49
N LEU A 120 15.87 25.02 -0.85
CA LEU A 120 16.19 24.31 -2.09
C LEU A 120 15.89 25.16 -3.34
N GLY A 121 14.80 25.91 -3.34
CA GLY A 121 14.48 26.84 -4.42
C GLY A 121 15.53 27.96 -4.60
N GLN A 122 16.10 28.49 -3.50
CA GLN A 122 17.20 29.47 -3.56
C GLN A 122 18.48 28.87 -4.14
N LEU A 123 18.71 27.57 -3.94
CA LEU A 123 19.81 26.82 -4.53
C LEU A 123 19.55 26.37 -5.97
N GLY A 124 18.36 26.62 -6.51
CA GLY A 124 17.98 26.23 -7.86
C GLY A 124 17.60 24.74 -8.00
N HIS A 125 17.29 24.04 -6.90
CA HIS A 125 16.86 22.66 -6.92
C HIS A 125 15.35 22.52 -7.08
N GLU A 126 14.93 21.67 -8.02
CA GLU A 126 13.55 21.24 -8.15
C GLU A 126 13.20 20.21 -7.08
N THR A 127 11.94 20.25 -6.63
CA THR A 127 11.34 19.28 -5.71
C THR A 127 10.17 18.58 -6.39
N ILE A 128 9.59 17.58 -5.74
CA ILE A 128 8.38 16.91 -6.19
C ILE A 128 7.22 17.89 -6.45
N PHE A 129 7.16 19.00 -5.71
CA PHE A 129 6.12 20.04 -5.88
C PHE A 129 6.31 20.81 -7.18
N ASP A 130 7.55 21.11 -7.57
CA ASP A 130 7.87 21.75 -8.87
C ASP A 130 7.48 20.82 -10.02
N ARG A 131 7.87 19.55 -9.95
CA ARG A 131 7.53 18.55 -10.98
C ARG A 131 6.02 18.28 -11.06
N PHE A 132 5.30 18.33 -9.93
CA PHE A 132 3.85 18.22 -9.95
C PHE A 132 3.20 19.39 -10.68
N ASP A 133 3.66 20.62 -10.45
CA ASP A 133 3.19 21.80 -11.18
C ASP A 133 3.51 21.73 -12.69
N GLN A 134 4.68 21.22 -13.06
CA GLN A 134 5.06 21.02 -14.47
C GLN A 134 4.17 20.00 -15.19
N GLN A 135 3.55 19.04 -14.46
CA GLN A 135 2.62 18.05 -15.01
C GLN A 135 1.19 18.61 -15.20
N LYS A 136 0.92 19.86 -14.79
CA LYS A 136 -0.41 20.47 -14.96
C LYS A 136 -0.64 20.96 -16.39
N PRO A 137 -1.85 20.79 -16.95
CA PRO A 137 -2.95 20.02 -16.39
C PRO A 137 -2.77 18.51 -16.62
N GLN A 138 -2.95 17.70 -15.58
CA GLN A 138 -2.85 16.26 -15.69
C GLN A 138 -3.86 15.71 -16.70
N CYS A 139 -3.52 14.56 -17.30
CA CYS A 139 -4.30 13.96 -18.38
C CYS A 139 -5.72 13.58 -17.91
N THR A 140 -6.73 14.13 -18.59
CA THR A 140 -8.15 13.86 -18.30
C THR A 140 -8.49 12.37 -18.40
N PHE A 141 -7.97 11.68 -19.42
CA PHE A 141 -8.26 10.26 -19.64
C PHE A 141 -7.65 9.37 -18.59
N GLY A 142 -6.42 9.71 -18.12
CA GLY A 142 -5.76 9.02 -17.03
C GLY A 142 -6.49 9.19 -15.71
N LEU A 143 -6.92 10.43 -15.40
CA LEU A 143 -7.68 10.73 -14.18
C LEU A 143 -9.06 10.06 -14.16
N ALA A 144 -9.71 9.93 -15.32
CA ALA A 144 -11.00 9.24 -15.44
C ALA A 144 -10.87 7.71 -15.53
N GLY A 145 -9.66 7.17 -15.66
CA GLY A 145 -9.42 5.72 -15.81
C GLY A 145 -9.75 5.14 -17.18
N VAL A 146 -10.06 5.96 -18.19
CA VAL A 146 -10.57 5.52 -19.50
C VAL A 146 -9.53 5.40 -20.60
N CYS A 147 -8.25 5.34 -20.25
CA CYS A 147 -7.17 5.05 -21.20
C CYS A 147 -6.66 3.63 -21.03
N CYS A 148 -6.39 2.95 -22.15
CA CYS A 148 -5.84 1.60 -22.16
C CYS A 148 -4.57 1.54 -23.01
N LYS A 149 -3.50 0.94 -22.44
CA LYS A 149 -2.18 0.72 -23.07
C LYS A 149 -1.76 -0.75 -23.01
N ASN A 150 -2.71 -1.69 -22.89
CA ASN A 150 -2.40 -3.11 -22.68
C ASN A 150 -1.93 -3.84 -23.93
N CYS A 151 -2.05 -3.25 -25.13
CA CYS A 151 -1.59 -3.85 -26.36
C CYS A 151 -1.11 -2.80 -27.37
N ASN A 152 -0.42 -3.26 -28.43
CA ASN A 152 0.12 -2.40 -29.49
C ASN A 152 -0.91 -1.93 -30.52
N MET A 153 -2.20 -2.36 -30.44
CA MET A 153 -3.27 -1.79 -31.24
C MET A 153 -3.70 -0.41 -30.73
N GLY A 154 -3.43 -0.12 -29.44
CA GLY A 154 -3.62 1.15 -28.79
C GLY A 154 -2.48 2.15 -29.01
N PRO A 155 -2.36 3.16 -28.13
CA PRO A 155 -3.19 3.41 -26.96
C PRO A 155 -4.62 3.80 -27.29
N CYS A 156 -5.59 3.28 -26.52
CA CYS A 156 -7.00 3.62 -26.67
C CYS A 156 -7.43 4.63 -25.58
N LYS A 157 -8.36 5.51 -25.93
CA LYS A 157 -9.05 6.40 -25.00
C LYS A 157 -10.54 6.40 -25.32
N ILE A 158 -11.37 6.31 -24.31
CA ILE A 158 -12.82 6.29 -24.49
C ILE A 158 -13.38 7.71 -24.50
N THR A 159 -14.17 8.02 -25.51
CA THR A 159 -14.86 9.31 -25.68
C THR A 159 -16.23 9.06 -26.31
N LYS A 160 -17.13 10.06 -26.30
CA LYS A 160 -18.43 9.98 -27.02
C LYS A 160 -18.28 9.62 -28.50
N LYS A 161 -17.15 10.03 -29.15
CA LYS A 161 -16.87 9.67 -30.57
C LYS A 161 -16.22 8.28 -30.71
N SER A 162 -15.57 7.78 -29.70
CA SER A 162 -14.89 6.49 -29.69
C SER A 162 -15.24 5.76 -28.39
N PRO A 163 -16.50 5.22 -28.30
CA PRO A 163 -17.01 4.63 -27.06
C PRO A 163 -16.39 3.26 -26.74
N ARG A 164 -15.60 2.71 -27.65
CA ARG A 164 -14.88 1.44 -27.49
C ARG A 164 -13.42 1.57 -27.90
N GLY A 165 -12.55 0.82 -27.25
CA GLY A 165 -11.19 0.59 -27.71
C GLY A 165 -11.14 -0.26 -28.99
N VAL A 166 -9.98 -0.39 -29.61
CA VAL A 166 -9.80 -1.16 -30.86
C VAL A 166 -10.26 -2.62 -30.70
N CYS A 167 -10.05 -3.23 -29.54
CA CYS A 167 -10.50 -4.60 -29.24
C CYS A 167 -11.99 -4.72 -28.86
N GLY A 168 -12.74 -3.61 -28.82
CA GLY A 168 -14.15 -3.58 -28.44
C GLY A 168 -14.43 -3.30 -26.97
N ALA A 169 -13.42 -3.26 -26.09
CA ALA A 169 -13.60 -2.94 -24.67
C ALA A 169 -14.16 -1.52 -24.51
N ASP A 170 -15.19 -1.37 -23.70
CA ASP A 170 -15.82 -0.08 -23.35
C ASP A 170 -15.15 0.58 -22.13
N ALA A 171 -15.77 1.65 -21.61
CA ALA A 171 -15.28 2.36 -20.45
C ALA A 171 -15.27 1.49 -19.19
N ASP A 172 -16.31 0.68 -18.97
CA ASP A 172 -16.47 -0.13 -17.76
C ASP A 172 -15.35 -1.16 -17.66
N VAL A 173 -15.10 -1.89 -18.76
CA VAL A 173 -14.01 -2.89 -18.84
C VAL A 173 -12.65 -2.23 -18.70
N ILE A 174 -12.41 -1.07 -19.33
CA ILE A 174 -11.10 -0.41 -19.27
C ILE A 174 -10.82 0.12 -17.86
N VAL A 175 -11.79 0.75 -17.20
CA VAL A 175 -11.66 1.27 -15.84
C VAL A 175 -11.44 0.10 -14.86
N ALA A 176 -12.23 -0.97 -14.96
CA ALA A 176 -12.07 -2.17 -14.12
C ALA A 176 -10.68 -2.82 -14.31
N ARG A 177 -10.18 -2.96 -15.56
CA ARG A 177 -8.83 -3.46 -15.83
C ARG A 177 -7.74 -2.61 -15.22
N ASN A 178 -7.84 -1.29 -15.31
CA ASN A 178 -6.86 -0.39 -14.73
C ASN A 178 -6.85 -0.48 -13.21
N LEU A 179 -8.03 -0.55 -12.58
CA LEU A 179 -8.16 -0.67 -11.13
C LEU A 179 -7.61 -2.02 -10.63
N LEU A 180 -7.96 -3.13 -11.30
CA LEU A 180 -7.46 -4.46 -10.98
C LEU A 180 -5.93 -4.53 -11.09
N ARG A 181 -5.33 -3.93 -12.12
CA ARG A 181 -3.86 -3.87 -12.26
C ARG A 181 -3.21 -3.09 -11.13
N SER A 182 -3.83 -2.01 -10.66
CA SER A 182 -3.34 -1.28 -9.50
C SER A 182 -3.41 -2.13 -8.23
N ALA A 183 -4.50 -2.86 -7.99
CA ALA A 183 -4.61 -3.77 -6.84
C ALA A 183 -3.57 -4.90 -6.91
N ALA A 184 -3.41 -5.54 -8.07
CA ALA A 184 -2.39 -6.57 -8.26
C ALA A 184 -0.95 -6.04 -8.00
N ALA A 185 -0.68 -4.77 -8.35
CA ALA A 185 0.60 -4.14 -8.04
C ALA A 185 0.77 -3.92 -6.52
N GLY A 186 -0.28 -3.55 -5.80
CA GLY A 186 -0.25 -3.44 -4.34
C GLY A 186 -0.01 -4.80 -3.66
N VAL A 187 -0.69 -5.87 -4.14
CA VAL A 187 -0.41 -7.26 -3.69
C VAL A 187 1.06 -7.61 -3.90
N ALA A 188 1.62 -7.29 -5.08
CA ALA A 188 3.02 -7.57 -5.38
C ALA A 188 3.98 -6.78 -4.46
N GLN A 189 3.68 -5.50 -4.17
CA GLN A 189 4.50 -4.65 -3.31
C GLN A 189 4.61 -5.23 -1.89
N HIS A 190 3.49 -5.42 -1.20
CA HIS A 190 3.52 -6.00 0.15
C HIS A 190 3.80 -7.51 0.16
N GLY A 191 3.44 -8.23 -0.90
CA GLY A 191 3.84 -9.63 -1.08
C GLY A 191 5.36 -9.81 -1.18
N ALA A 192 6.07 -8.89 -1.83
CA ALA A 192 7.55 -8.89 -1.86
C ALA A 192 8.14 -8.61 -0.47
N HIS A 193 7.55 -7.70 0.30
CA HIS A 193 7.92 -7.44 1.70
C HIS A 193 7.71 -8.71 2.56
N ALA A 194 6.52 -9.32 2.48
CA ALA A 194 6.23 -10.58 3.17
C ALA A 194 7.20 -11.69 2.77
N ARG A 195 7.47 -11.86 1.47
CA ARG A 195 8.40 -12.87 0.96
C ARG A 195 9.79 -12.78 1.59
N GLU A 196 10.34 -11.57 1.67
CA GLU A 196 11.66 -11.34 2.28
C GLU A 196 11.68 -11.81 3.74
N LEU A 197 10.68 -11.42 4.53
CA LEU A 197 10.55 -11.79 5.93
C LEU A 197 10.33 -13.29 6.14
N LEU A 198 9.46 -13.91 5.36
CA LEU A 198 9.14 -15.33 5.47
C LEU A 198 10.33 -16.21 5.05
N LEU A 199 11.08 -15.79 4.02
CA LEU A 199 12.35 -16.46 3.67
C LEU A 199 13.40 -16.26 4.76
N SER A 200 13.48 -15.07 5.36
CA SER A 200 14.38 -14.83 6.50
C SER A 200 14.03 -15.75 7.68
N MET A 201 12.74 -15.90 8.02
CA MET A 201 12.29 -16.85 9.05
C MET A 201 12.73 -18.29 8.72
N LYS A 202 12.50 -18.73 7.49
CA LYS A 202 12.88 -20.06 7.02
C LYS A 202 14.40 -20.28 7.11
N PHE A 203 15.19 -19.33 6.63
CA PHE A 203 16.66 -19.43 6.65
C PHE A 203 17.23 -19.35 8.07
N VAL A 204 16.61 -18.60 8.98
CA VAL A 204 16.93 -18.61 10.41
C VAL A 204 16.66 -19.98 11.01
N ALA A 205 15.49 -20.59 10.71
CA ALA A 205 15.15 -21.93 11.18
C ALA A 205 16.13 -22.99 10.67
N GLU A 206 16.54 -22.90 9.41
CA GLU A 206 17.54 -23.79 8.78
C GLU A 206 18.99 -23.53 9.28
N GLY A 207 19.23 -22.45 10.02
CA GLY A 207 20.58 -22.04 10.46
C GLY A 207 21.46 -21.44 9.37
N ARG A 208 20.89 -21.04 8.25
CA ARG A 208 21.55 -20.40 7.09
C ARG A 208 21.69 -18.89 7.26
N LEU A 209 20.81 -18.27 8.04
CA LEU A 209 20.81 -16.85 8.34
C LEU A 209 20.89 -16.63 9.84
N LYS A 210 21.73 -15.67 10.26
CA LYS A 210 21.95 -15.34 11.67
C LYS A 210 21.15 -14.09 12.05
N LEU A 211 19.85 -14.23 12.25
CA LEU A 211 18.99 -13.21 12.84
C LEU A 211 18.39 -13.72 14.15
N PRO A 212 17.96 -12.82 15.05
CA PRO A 212 17.33 -13.22 16.30
C PRO A 212 15.90 -13.74 16.08
N ILE A 213 15.36 -14.46 17.08
CA ILE A 213 13.93 -14.76 17.24
C ILE A 213 13.53 -14.13 18.58
N LEU A 214 13.13 -12.87 18.56
CA LEU A 214 12.83 -12.11 19.79
C LEU A 214 11.35 -12.19 20.18
N GLY A 215 10.46 -12.52 19.22
CA GLY A 215 9.01 -12.59 19.43
C GLY A 215 8.46 -13.97 19.78
N GLU A 216 9.12 -14.75 20.62
CA GLU A 216 8.73 -16.14 20.94
C GLU A 216 7.26 -16.25 21.45
N LYS A 217 6.81 -15.31 22.29
CA LYS A 217 5.43 -15.29 22.78
C LYS A 217 4.43 -15.15 21.62
N LYS A 218 4.68 -14.22 20.71
CA LYS A 218 3.87 -14.03 19.48
C LYS A 218 3.91 -15.27 18.60
N LEU A 219 5.11 -15.79 18.33
CA LEU A 219 5.32 -17.02 17.57
C LEU A 219 4.43 -18.16 18.07
N ARG A 220 4.47 -18.46 19.37
CA ARG A 220 3.68 -19.56 19.97
C ARG A 220 2.19 -19.29 19.88
N THR A 221 1.76 -18.05 20.11
CA THR A 221 0.33 -17.68 20.01
C THR A 221 -0.18 -17.83 18.59
N VAL A 222 0.54 -17.32 17.61
CA VAL A 222 0.18 -17.40 16.19
C VAL A 222 0.23 -18.86 15.71
N SER A 223 1.30 -19.61 16.03
CA SER A 223 1.41 -21.04 15.66
C SER A 223 0.21 -21.85 16.14
N LYS A 224 -0.28 -21.61 17.37
CA LYS A 224 -1.51 -22.26 17.88
C LYS A 224 -2.76 -21.88 17.07
N ALA A 225 -2.88 -20.61 16.66
CA ALA A 225 -4.00 -20.17 15.81
C ALA A 225 -4.01 -20.88 14.45
N PHE A 226 -2.82 -21.20 13.91
CA PHE A 226 -2.66 -22.00 12.69
C PHE A 226 -2.79 -23.51 12.91
N GLY A 227 -3.08 -23.96 14.13
CA GLY A 227 -3.20 -25.38 14.47
C GLY A 227 -1.88 -26.14 14.55
N LEU A 228 -0.75 -25.44 14.62
CA LEU A 228 0.57 -26.06 14.79
C LEU A 228 0.77 -26.54 16.22
N GLU A 229 1.36 -27.74 16.39
CA GLU A 229 1.77 -28.25 17.70
C GLU A 229 2.93 -27.39 18.25
N THR A 230 2.75 -26.85 19.44
CA THR A 230 3.73 -25.95 20.05
C THR A 230 4.46 -26.52 21.26
N GLU A 231 3.93 -27.59 21.88
CA GLU A 231 4.54 -28.18 23.05
C GLU A 231 5.77 -29.01 22.66
N GLY A 232 6.83 -28.88 23.44
CA GLY A 232 8.08 -29.60 23.21
C GLY A 232 8.93 -29.07 22.04
N LYS A 233 8.44 -28.09 21.27
CA LYS A 233 9.19 -27.48 20.14
C LYS A 233 9.95 -26.25 20.55
N SER A 234 11.16 -26.11 20.01
CA SER A 234 11.98 -24.89 20.13
C SER A 234 11.38 -23.76 19.31
N ALA A 235 11.71 -22.52 19.66
CA ALA A 235 11.33 -21.34 18.86
C ALA A 235 11.82 -21.44 17.42
N ARG A 236 12.99 -22.03 17.18
CA ARG A 236 13.56 -22.21 15.85
C ARG A 236 12.72 -23.18 14.99
N GLU A 237 12.31 -24.33 15.53
CA GLU A 237 11.45 -25.29 14.83
C GLU A 237 10.10 -24.67 14.48
N LEU A 238 9.45 -24.00 15.45
CA LEU A 238 8.18 -23.33 15.22
C LEU A 238 8.29 -22.21 14.17
N THR A 239 9.39 -21.47 14.17
CA THR A 239 9.63 -20.42 13.16
C THR A 239 9.68 -21.01 11.75
N GLY A 240 10.31 -22.17 11.57
CA GLY A 240 10.36 -22.85 10.27
C GLY A 240 9.01 -23.38 9.84
N GLU A 241 8.27 -24.05 10.72
CA GLU A 241 6.94 -24.58 10.40
C GLU A 241 5.95 -23.47 10.07
N LEU A 242 5.94 -22.38 10.83
CA LEU A 242 5.08 -21.22 10.55
C LEU A 242 5.47 -20.54 9.24
N ALA A 243 6.77 -20.39 8.97
CA ALA A 243 7.23 -19.83 7.69
C ALA A 243 6.77 -20.67 6.49
N ASP A 244 6.81 -22.01 6.59
CA ASP A 244 6.36 -22.89 5.52
C ASP A 244 4.85 -22.73 5.23
N VAL A 245 4.02 -22.62 6.26
CA VAL A 245 2.58 -22.38 6.12
C VAL A 245 2.30 -21.02 5.44
N LEU A 246 2.98 -19.97 5.87
CA LEU A 246 2.80 -18.62 5.32
C LEU A 246 3.36 -18.49 3.89
N LEU A 247 4.46 -19.17 3.58
CA LEU A 247 5.01 -19.26 2.22
C LEU A 247 4.09 -20.05 1.26
N GLU A 248 3.36 -21.02 1.78
CA GLU A 248 2.35 -21.75 1.00
C GLU A 248 1.23 -20.80 0.55
N ASP A 249 0.66 -19.98 1.44
CA ASP A 249 -0.35 -18.99 1.11
C ASP A 249 0.19 -17.88 0.16
N LEU A 250 1.49 -17.60 0.22
CA LEU A 250 2.12 -16.66 -0.71
C LEU A 250 2.18 -17.21 -2.14
N SER A 251 2.50 -18.51 -2.32
CA SER A 251 3.01 -19.01 -3.63
C SER A 251 2.33 -20.30 -4.13
N ARG A 252 1.29 -20.80 -3.47
CA ARG A 252 0.56 -22.00 -3.88
C ARG A 252 -0.02 -21.85 -5.29
N ALA A 253 0.19 -22.86 -6.13
CA ALA A 253 -0.40 -22.93 -7.46
C ALA A 253 -1.67 -23.82 -7.53
N VAL A 254 -1.81 -24.77 -6.61
CA VAL A 254 -2.96 -25.68 -6.55
C VAL A 254 -3.98 -25.13 -5.55
N PRO A 255 -5.26 -24.95 -5.94
CA PRO A 255 -6.28 -24.45 -5.04
C PRO A 255 -6.40 -25.30 -3.76
N ASP A 256 -6.37 -24.63 -2.63
CA ASP A 256 -6.56 -25.19 -1.28
C ASP A 256 -7.00 -24.06 -0.34
N ASP A 257 -7.40 -24.38 0.89
CA ASP A 257 -7.76 -23.37 1.89
C ASP A 257 -6.64 -22.37 2.15
N TYR A 258 -6.98 -21.10 2.15
CA TYR A 258 -6.05 -20.01 2.50
C TYR A 258 -5.88 -19.98 4.02
N LYS A 259 -4.80 -20.58 4.51
CA LYS A 259 -4.59 -20.87 5.93
C LYS A 259 -4.55 -19.61 6.80
N THR A 260 -3.95 -18.55 6.30
CA THR A 260 -3.88 -17.27 7.04
C THR A 260 -5.28 -16.66 7.23
N ILE A 261 -6.14 -16.72 6.21
CA ILE A 261 -7.55 -16.28 6.34
C ILE A 261 -8.27 -17.13 7.36
N ARG A 262 -8.15 -18.47 7.27
CA ARG A 262 -8.86 -19.39 8.16
C ARG A 262 -8.42 -19.25 9.62
N ALA A 263 -7.15 -18.96 9.87
CA ALA A 263 -6.59 -18.81 11.21
C ALA A 263 -6.86 -17.44 11.85
N MET A 264 -6.86 -16.35 11.04
CA MET A 264 -6.76 -14.99 11.56
C MET A 264 -8.03 -14.14 11.35
N ALA A 265 -8.87 -14.47 10.36
CA ALA A 265 -10.06 -13.68 10.07
C ALA A 265 -11.26 -14.07 10.96
N PRO A 266 -12.12 -13.10 11.35
CA PRO A 266 -13.39 -13.42 12.00
C PRO A 266 -14.25 -14.34 11.13
N LYS A 267 -14.87 -15.33 11.75
CA LYS A 267 -15.69 -16.35 11.01
C LYS A 267 -16.80 -15.72 10.20
N GLU A 268 -17.44 -14.69 10.73
CA GLU A 268 -18.50 -13.95 10.02
C GLU A 268 -17.99 -13.33 8.71
N ARG A 269 -16.74 -12.82 8.68
CA ARG A 269 -16.15 -12.30 7.46
C ARG A 269 -15.80 -13.42 6.47
N GLN A 270 -15.23 -14.52 6.96
CA GLN A 270 -14.97 -15.69 6.11
C GLN A 270 -16.24 -16.16 5.40
N ASP A 271 -17.36 -16.24 6.10
CA ASP A 271 -18.65 -16.67 5.52
C ASP A 271 -19.15 -15.71 4.42
N VAL A 272 -18.91 -14.40 4.57
CA VAL A 272 -19.18 -13.41 3.51
C VAL A 272 -18.28 -13.64 2.29
N TRP A 273 -17.00 -13.84 2.50
CA TRP A 273 -16.03 -14.02 1.41
C TRP A 273 -16.20 -15.37 0.69
N ASP A 274 -16.52 -16.43 1.41
CA ASP A 274 -16.88 -17.72 0.82
C ASP A 274 -18.14 -17.61 -0.06
N LYS A 275 -19.17 -16.91 0.42
CA LYS A 275 -20.40 -16.68 -0.33
C LYS A 275 -20.19 -15.86 -1.61
N LEU A 276 -19.26 -14.91 -1.57
CA LEU A 276 -18.91 -14.07 -2.72
C LEU A 276 -17.91 -14.74 -3.66
N ASP A 277 -17.41 -15.92 -3.31
CA ASP A 277 -16.36 -16.65 -4.05
C ASP A 277 -15.11 -15.78 -4.31
N ILE A 278 -14.62 -15.12 -3.23
CA ILE A 278 -13.47 -14.21 -3.32
C ILE A 278 -12.27 -14.64 -2.47
N ILE A 279 -12.29 -15.86 -1.90
CA ILE A 279 -11.11 -16.40 -1.22
C ILE A 279 -10.00 -16.65 -2.25
N PRO A 280 -8.79 -16.05 -2.08
CA PRO A 280 -7.70 -16.23 -3.04
C PRO A 280 -7.11 -17.64 -3.02
N ILE A 281 -6.46 -18.05 -4.10
CA ILE A 281 -5.63 -19.26 -4.14
C ILE A 281 -4.29 -19.00 -3.43
N SER A 282 -3.60 -17.95 -3.83
CA SER A 282 -2.36 -17.45 -3.21
C SER A 282 -2.07 -16.04 -3.70
N ALA A 283 -1.21 -15.30 -3.00
CA ALA A 283 -0.86 -13.95 -3.46
C ALA A 283 -0.23 -13.94 -4.87
N TYR A 284 0.63 -14.91 -5.18
CA TYR A 284 1.22 -15.03 -6.52
C TYR A 284 0.19 -15.38 -7.59
N ASN A 285 -0.77 -16.26 -7.27
CA ASN A 285 -1.81 -16.64 -8.21
C ASN A 285 -2.69 -15.44 -8.57
N GLU A 286 -3.12 -14.65 -7.58
CA GLU A 286 -4.00 -13.50 -7.86
C GLU A 286 -3.28 -12.42 -8.68
N VAL A 287 -1.99 -12.17 -8.43
CA VAL A 287 -1.20 -11.28 -9.30
C VAL A 287 -1.11 -11.83 -10.73
N PHE A 288 -0.82 -13.14 -10.88
CA PHE A 288 -0.74 -13.77 -12.19
C PHE A 288 -2.10 -13.72 -12.91
N ASP A 289 -3.19 -14.06 -12.22
CA ASP A 289 -4.54 -14.10 -12.79
C ASP A 289 -5.04 -12.69 -13.15
N ALA A 290 -4.78 -11.68 -12.32
CA ALA A 290 -5.11 -10.29 -12.61
C ALA A 290 -4.44 -9.81 -13.91
N TYR A 291 -3.17 -10.14 -14.12
CA TYR A 291 -2.47 -9.80 -15.37
C TYR A 291 -2.99 -10.61 -16.56
N HIS A 292 -3.34 -11.88 -16.38
CA HIS A 292 -3.96 -12.72 -17.41
C HIS A 292 -5.35 -12.17 -17.81
N ARG A 293 -6.25 -11.92 -16.85
CA ARG A 293 -7.59 -11.38 -17.10
C ARG A 293 -7.57 -10.03 -17.80
N THR A 294 -6.62 -9.17 -17.42
CA THR A 294 -6.50 -7.82 -18.00
C THR A 294 -5.73 -7.80 -19.32
N ALA A 295 -5.21 -8.93 -19.82
CA ALA A 295 -4.60 -9.02 -21.14
C ALA A 295 -5.66 -8.81 -22.24
N VAL A 296 -5.19 -8.42 -23.45
CA VAL A 296 -6.08 -8.18 -24.59
C VAL A 296 -6.83 -9.45 -24.98
N GLY A 297 -8.17 -9.35 -25.06
CA GLY A 297 -9.04 -10.44 -25.51
C GLY A 297 -9.23 -11.57 -24.48
N THR A 298 -8.87 -11.36 -23.21
CA THR A 298 -9.09 -12.37 -22.16
C THR A 298 -10.42 -12.11 -21.44
N ASP A 299 -10.49 -11.17 -20.49
CA ASP A 299 -11.72 -10.89 -19.77
C ASP A 299 -12.33 -9.56 -20.27
N GLY A 300 -13.57 -9.63 -20.71
CA GLY A 300 -14.36 -8.51 -21.21
C GLY A 300 -15.54 -8.17 -20.29
N ASP A 301 -15.64 -8.80 -19.13
CA ASP A 301 -16.70 -8.56 -18.15
C ASP A 301 -16.16 -7.76 -16.96
N TRP A 302 -16.68 -6.54 -16.79
CA TRP A 302 -16.24 -5.65 -15.71
C TRP A 302 -16.59 -6.20 -14.32
N GLU A 303 -17.67 -6.97 -14.13
CA GLU A 303 -18.05 -7.58 -12.86
C GLU A 303 -17.07 -8.69 -12.47
N SER A 304 -16.70 -9.53 -13.44
CA SER A 304 -15.65 -10.55 -13.27
C SER A 304 -14.31 -9.94 -12.87
N LEU A 305 -13.92 -8.82 -13.51
CA LEU A 305 -12.71 -8.08 -13.15
C LEU A 305 -12.78 -7.47 -11.75
N MET A 306 -13.96 -6.99 -11.33
CA MET A 306 -14.13 -6.44 -9.98
C MET A 306 -14.22 -7.53 -8.90
N GLN A 307 -14.67 -8.75 -9.24
CA GLN A 307 -14.58 -9.89 -8.33
C GLN A 307 -13.10 -10.25 -8.06
N GLU A 308 -12.27 -10.27 -9.09
CA GLU A 308 -10.82 -10.48 -8.96
C GLU A 308 -10.14 -9.35 -8.18
N PHE A 309 -10.59 -8.12 -8.34
CA PHE A 309 -10.14 -6.99 -7.51
C PHE A 309 -10.37 -7.25 -6.01
N LEU A 310 -11.51 -7.84 -5.62
CA LEU A 310 -11.78 -8.21 -4.23
C LEU A 310 -10.85 -9.34 -3.75
N ARG A 311 -10.52 -10.34 -4.59
CA ARG A 311 -9.54 -11.40 -4.27
C ARG A 311 -8.15 -10.80 -4.03
N CYS A 312 -7.71 -9.88 -4.89
CA CYS A 312 -6.47 -9.14 -4.69
C CYS A 312 -6.45 -8.43 -3.33
N GLY A 313 -7.56 -7.81 -2.92
CA GLY A 313 -7.67 -7.17 -1.60
C GLY A 313 -7.47 -8.13 -0.42
N LEU A 314 -8.00 -9.35 -0.50
CA LEU A 314 -7.76 -10.38 0.53
C LEU A 314 -6.33 -10.91 0.50
N ALA A 315 -5.74 -11.15 -0.67
CA ALA A 315 -4.35 -11.55 -0.82
C ALA A 315 -3.39 -10.47 -0.27
N PHE A 316 -3.65 -9.19 -0.58
CA PHE A 316 -2.93 -8.06 0.00
C PHE A 316 -3.01 -8.06 1.53
N CYS A 317 -4.22 -8.17 2.08
CA CYS A 317 -4.44 -8.12 3.53
C CYS A 317 -3.72 -9.27 4.25
N PHE A 318 -3.96 -10.53 3.84
CA PHE A 318 -3.54 -11.68 4.63
C PHE A 318 -2.10 -12.13 4.34
N THR A 319 -1.61 -12.05 3.12
CA THR A 319 -0.20 -12.32 2.83
C THR A 319 0.64 -11.06 2.95
N GLY A 320 0.26 -9.98 2.26
CA GLY A 320 1.05 -8.76 2.22
C GLY A 320 1.18 -8.04 3.57
N VAL A 321 0.10 -8.00 4.37
CA VAL A 321 0.05 -7.25 5.63
C VAL A 321 0.18 -8.16 6.84
N VAL A 322 -0.71 -9.14 7.00
CA VAL A 322 -0.73 -10.00 8.21
C VAL A 322 0.51 -10.87 8.30
N ALA A 323 0.89 -11.59 7.23
CA ALA A 323 2.06 -12.46 7.27
C ALA A 323 3.37 -11.68 7.42
N ALA A 324 3.49 -10.50 6.80
CA ALA A 324 4.65 -9.62 6.99
C ALA A 324 4.76 -9.11 8.43
N ASN A 325 3.66 -8.67 9.05
CA ASN A 325 3.64 -8.28 10.47
C ASN A 325 4.06 -9.45 11.37
N ILE A 326 3.54 -10.66 11.12
CA ILE A 326 3.94 -11.86 11.87
C ILE A 326 5.45 -12.07 11.75
N GLY A 327 6.00 -12.04 10.53
CA GLY A 327 7.43 -12.22 10.30
C GLY A 327 8.30 -11.18 11.02
N THR A 328 7.91 -9.90 10.94
CA THR A 328 8.60 -8.82 11.63
C THR A 328 8.58 -9.01 13.14
N ASP A 329 7.41 -9.28 13.72
CA ASP A 329 7.26 -9.44 15.17
C ASP A 329 7.95 -10.72 15.70
N VAL A 330 7.97 -11.80 14.93
CA VAL A 330 8.68 -13.04 15.31
C VAL A 330 10.19 -12.83 15.34
N LEU A 331 10.75 -12.21 14.31
CA LEU A 331 12.20 -12.02 14.23
C LEU A 331 12.68 -10.91 15.16
N PHE A 332 12.05 -9.74 15.15
CA PHE A 332 12.55 -8.52 15.80
C PHE A 332 11.79 -8.13 17.08
N GLY A 333 10.84 -8.96 17.50
CA GLY A 333 10.04 -8.74 18.70
C GLY A 333 8.84 -7.82 18.45
N ASN A 334 7.83 -7.99 19.30
CA ASN A 334 6.72 -7.04 19.35
C ASN A 334 7.25 -5.64 19.68
N GLY A 335 6.68 -4.64 19.05
CA GLY A 335 6.93 -3.27 19.43
C GLY A 335 6.53 -3.02 20.90
N HIS A 336 7.19 -2.09 21.52
CA HIS A 336 6.85 -1.61 22.86
C HIS A 336 6.60 -0.11 22.83
N ARG A 337 5.84 0.40 23.79
CA ARG A 337 5.64 1.84 23.92
C ARG A 337 6.97 2.54 24.21
N ALA A 338 7.28 3.54 23.41
CA ALA A 338 8.49 4.32 23.51
C ALA A 338 8.21 5.79 23.15
N THR A 339 9.15 6.66 23.47
CA THR A 339 9.15 8.05 23.00
C THR A 339 10.19 8.21 21.90
N SER A 340 9.85 8.95 20.86
CA SER A 340 10.79 9.29 19.78
C SER A 340 10.71 10.77 19.47
N LYS A 341 11.86 11.40 19.21
CA LYS A 341 11.89 12.69 18.52
C LYS A 341 11.49 12.49 17.06
N VAL A 342 10.94 13.50 16.43
CA VAL A 342 10.43 13.47 15.05
C VAL A 342 10.75 14.79 14.36
N ASN A 343 10.82 14.78 13.03
CA ASN A 343 11.04 15.88 12.11
C ASN A 343 12.51 16.18 11.81
N ILE A 344 12.75 16.99 10.80
CA ILE A 344 14.08 17.29 10.22
C ILE A 344 15.02 17.95 11.25
N GLY A 345 14.47 18.71 12.20
CA GLY A 345 15.25 19.42 13.23
C GLY A 345 16.09 18.55 14.16
N VAL A 346 15.85 17.24 14.16
CA VAL A 346 16.58 16.26 14.98
C VAL A 346 17.93 15.85 14.40
N LEU A 347 18.21 16.20 13.13
CA LEU A 347 19.49 15.91 12.48
C LEU A 347 20.64 16.56 13.24
N LYS A 348 21.78 15.86 13.33
CA LYS A 348 22.94 16.27 14.10
C LYS A 348 24.14 16.61 13.21
N GLU A 349 24.54 17.85 13.18
CA GLU A 349 25.80 18.23 12.56
C GLU A 349 26.99 17.66 13.35
N GLY A 350 28.04 17.24 12.66
CA GLY A 350 29.22 16.61 13.28
C GLY A 350 29.08 15.12 13.59
N TRP A 351 27.94 14.51 13.30
CA TRP A 351 27.69 13.08 13.43
C TRP A 351 27.65 12.39 12.07
N VAL A 352 28.01 11.11 12.02
CA VAL A 352 27.70 10.29 10.85
C VAL A 352 26.21 10.02 10.84
N ASN A 353 25.49 10.61 9.91
CA ASN A 353 24.03 10.53 9.79
C ASN A 353 23.64 9.53 8.71
N ILE A 354 23.05 8.41 9.11
CA ILE A 354 22.56 7.34 8.22
C ILE A 354 21.04 7.38 8.20
N ALA A 355 20.45 7.54 7.03
CA ALA A 355 19.00 7.42 6.83
C ALA A 355 18.65 6.11 6.13
N VAL A 356 17.63 5.40 6.63
CA VAL A 356 17.02 4.23 6.00
C VAL A 356 15.70 4.63 5.34
N HIS A 357 15.40 4.08 4.16
CA HIS A 357 14.21 4.43 3.38
C HIS A 357 13.65 3.20 2.68
N GLY A 358 12.39 2.94 2.86
CA GLY A 358 11.64 1.85 2.23
C GLY A 358 10.82 1.05 3.25
N HIS A 359 10.91 -0.29 3.20
CA HIS A 359 9.97 -1.17 3.92
C HIS A 359 10.59 -2.38 4.63
N LEU A 360 11.84 -2.77 4.32
CA LEU A 360 12.42 -4.03 4.81
C LEU A 360 13.15 -3.89 6.15
N PRO A 361 12.68 -4.51 7.25
CA PRO A 361 13.27 -4.33 8.58
C PRO A 361 14.53 -5.15 8.82
N THR A 362 14.77 -6.25 8.09
CA THR A 362 15.86 -7.20 8.35
C THR A 362 17.24 -6.57 8.31
N LEU A 363 17.59 -5.95 7.19
CA LEU A 363 18.89 -5.28 7.05
C LEU A 363 18.99 -4.01 7.92
N VAL A 364 17.88 -3.29 8.06
CA VAL A 364 17.82 -2.07 8.91
C VAL A 364 18.21 -2.40 10.36
N SER A 365 17.68 -3.49 10.91
CA SER A 365 17.99 -3.96 12.26
C SER A 365 19.49 -4.20 12.44
N GLU A 366 20.12 -4.84 11.47
CA GLU A 366 21.56 -5.12 11.51
C GLU A 366 22.43 -3.85 11.29
N ILE A 367 22.00 -2.93 10.43
CA ILE A 367 22.67 -1.63 10.25
C ILE A 367 22.72 -0.88 11.59
N VAL A 368 21.60 -0.84 12.32
CA VAL A 368 21.50 -0.18 13.63
C VAL A 368 22.37 -0.89 14.65
N ARG A 369 22.30 -2.23 14.72
CA ARG A 369 23.10 -3.04 15.65
C ARG A 369 24.59 -2.86 15.41
N VAL A 370 25.04 -2.98 14.17
CA VAL A 370 26.46 -2.85 13.78
C VAL A 370 26.97 -1.44 14.03
N GLY A 371 26.23 -0.41 13.63
CA GLY A 371 26.67 0.97 13.79
C GLY A 371 26.76 1.45 15.24
N ARG A 372 26.14 0.72 16.17
CA ARG A 372 26.26 0.97 17.62
C ARG A 372 27.40 0.19 18.30
N THR A 373 28.13 -0.63 17.56
CA THR A 373 29.29 -1.34 18.14
C THR A 373 30.39 -0.34 18.49
N PRO A 374 31.16 -0.59 19.58
CA PRO A 374 32.29 0.26 19.92
C PRO A 374 33.27 0.45 18.77
N GLU A 375 33.51 -0.60 17.98
CA GLU A 375 34.38 -0.55 16.79
C GLU A 375 33.93 0.52 15.78
N MET A 376 32.63 0.57 15.40
CA MET A 376 32.12 1.55 14.44
C MET A 376 32.10 2.96 15.03
N ILE A 377 31.79 3.10 16.32
CA ILE A 377 31.83 4.40 17.00
C ILE A 377 33.27 4.95 17.04
N GLU A 378 34.25 4.14 17.36
CA GLU A 378 35.67 4.55 17.36
C GLU A 378 36.19 4.85 15.95
N LEU A 379 35.70 4.08 14.94
CA LEU A 379 36.02 4.36 13.54
C LEU A 379 35.43 5.73 13.12
N ALA A 380 34.19 6.04 13.49
CA ALA A 380 33.57 7.33 13.23
C ALA A 380 34.35 8.49 13.87
N LYS A 381 34.76 8.32 15.14
CA LYS A 381 35.61 9.31 15.85
C LYS A 381 36.97 9.51 15.17
N ALA A 382 37.61 8.43 14.71
CA ALA A 382 38.88 8.50 13.97
C ALA A 382 38.75 9.31 12.67
N HIS A 383 37.52 9.33 12.07
CA HIS A 383 37.20 10.16 10.92
C HIS A 383 36.69 11.57 11.31
N GLY A 384 36.69 11.92 12.61
CA GLY A 384 36.35 13.25 13.12
C GLY A 384 34.86 13.48 13.39
N ALA A 385 34.06 12.43 13.42
CA ALA A 385 32.66 12.48 13.86
C ALA A 385 32.52 12.28 15.37
N GLU A 386 31.44 12.79 15.95
CA GLU A 386 31.11 12.56 17.37
C GLU A 386 30.56 11.14 17.63
N GLY A 387 29.98 10.50 16.60
CA GLY A 387 29.40 9.15 16.65
C GLY A 387 28.57 8.87 15.41
N VAL A 388 27.73 7.81 15.47
CA VAL A 388 26.83 7.40 14.41
C VAL A 388 25.38 7.58 14.87
N GLN A 389 24.54 8.17 14.03
CA GLN A 389 23.13 8.41 14.32
C GLN A 389 22.26 7.86 13.17
N PHE A 390 21.12 7.27 13.55
CA PHE A 390 20.20 6.63 12.62
C PHE A 390 18.90 7.42 12.50
N TYR A 391 18.46 7.56 11.27
CA TYR A 391 17.24 8.24 10.89
C TYR A 391 16.50 7.45 9.83
N GLY A 392 15.28 7.85 9.51
CA GLY A 392 14.64 7.25 8.36
C GLY A 392 13.43 7.97 7.83
N VAL A 393 13.03 7.45 6.69
CA VAL A 393 11.90 7.88 5.89
C VAL A 393 11.06 6.65 5.58
N CYS A 394 9.72 6.79 5.61
CA CYS A 394 8.77 5.70 5.37
C CYS A 394 8.87 4.54 6.38
N CYS A 395 8.44 3.35 5.94
CA CYS A 395 8.18 2.20 6.81
C CYS A 395 9.43 1.58 7.44
N SER A 396 10.58 1.56 6.78
CA SER A 396 11.84 1.04 7.35
C SER A 396 12.21 1.73 8.67
N CYS A 397 11.94 3.05 8.76
CA CYS A 397 12.11 3.79 10.01
C CYS A 397 10.97 3.49 11.02
N LEU A 398 9.72 3.52 10.53
CA LEU A 398 8.55 3.32 11.40
C LEU A 398 8.52 1.94 12.06
N ALA A 399 9.08 0.91 11.40
CA ALA A 399 9.27 -0.41 11.99
C ALA A 399 10.36 -0.44 13.08
N ALA A 400 11.36 0.43 12.95
CA ALA A 400 12.54 0.42 13.79
C ALA A 400 12.42 1.28 15.07
N MET A 401 11.75 2.44 14.98
CA MET A 401 11.79 3.46 16.03
C MET A 401 11.24 3.05 17.39
N TYR A 402 10.36 2.07 17.46
CA TYR A 402 9.80 1.52 18.70
C TYR A 402 10.38 0.15 19.07
N ARG A 403 11.33 -0.37 18.30
CA ARG A 403 12.12 -1.57 18.60
C ARG A 403 13.55 -1.20 19.00
N TYR A 404 14.09 -0.14 18.39
CA TYR A 404 15.48 0.31 18.57
C TYR A 404 15.50 1.80 18.92
N GLU A 405 15.70 2.12 20.18
CA GLU A 405 15.77 3.51 20.63
C GLU A 405 16.77 4.33 19.78
N GLY A 406 16.38 5.56 19.43
CA GLY A 406 17.25 6.48 18.71
C GLY A 406 17.32 6.24 17.19
N VAL A 407 16.40 5.48 16.60
CA VAL A 407 16.11 5.53 15.16
C VAL A 407 14.97 6.53 14.96
N ILE A 408 15.27 7.64 14.32
CA ILE A 408 14.41 8.86 14.38
C ILE A 408 13.69 9.09 13.05
N PRO A 409 12.34 9.19 13.03
CA PRO A 409 11.58 9.45 11.82
C PRO A 409 11.68 10.92 11.40
N LEU A 410 12.04 11.14 10.13
CA LEU A 410 12.22 12.47 9.55
C LEU A 410 11.04 12.91 8.70
N SER A 411 10.60 12.05 7.78
CA SER A 411 9.58 12.38 6.77
C SER A 411 8.99 11.12 6.12
N ASN A 412 7.91 11.33 5.37
CA ASN A 412 7.40 10.36 4.39
C ASN A 412 8.13 10.50 3.03
N ALA A 413 7.77 9.66 2.05
CA ALA A 413 8.41 9.63 0.74
C ALA A 413 8.36 10.96 -0.02
N VAL A 414 7.26 11.72 0.09
CA VAL A 414 7.09 13.03 -0.58
C VAL A 414 8.10 14.05 -0.07
N GLY A 415 8.44 14.00 1.21
CA GLY A 415 9.42 14.91 1.82
C GLY A 415 10.87 14.43 1.76
N ALA A 416 11.18 13.28 1.15
CA ALA A 416 12.53 12.70 1.12
C ALA A 416 13.58 13.65 0.52
N GLU A 417 13.24 14.39 -0.54
CA GLU A 417 14.12 15.37 -1.17
C GLU A 417 14.44 16.55 -0.23
N LEU A 418 13.48 16.95 0.61
CA LEU A 418 13.68 18.02 1.59
C LEU A 418 14.64 17.58 2.68
N VAL A 419 14.58 16.32 3.10
CA VAL A 419 15.49 15.72 4.07
C VAL A 419 16.92 15.67 3.52
N LEU A 420 17.11 15.17 2.31
CA LEU A 420 18.40 15.16 1.61
C LEU A 420 18.96 16.56 1.41
N GLY A 421 18.09 17.51 1.09
CA GLY A 421 18.44 18.91 0.86
C GLY A 421 18.99 19.66 2.08
N THR A 422 18.90 19.08 3.29
CA THR A 422 19.58 19.64 4.47
C THR A 422 21.10 19.60 4.37
N GLY A 423 21.65 18.73 3.51
CA GLY A 423 23.08 18.48 3.43
C GLY A 423 23.68 17.76 4.64
N ALA A 424 22.86 17.36 5.61
CA ALA A 424 23.31 16.72 6.85
C ALA A 424 23.50 15.21 6.75
N LEU A 425 22.95 14.55 5.72
CA LEU A 425 23.00 13.10 5.59
C LEU A 425 24.25 12.61 4.85
N ASP A 426 24.95 11.66 5.44
CA ASP A 426 26.15 11.06 4.88
C ASP A 426 25.84 9.85 4.01
N LEU A 427 24.88 9.02 4.43
CA LEU A 427 24.43 7.89 3.66
C LEU A 427 22.92 7.75 3.71
N TRP A 428 22.34 7.40 2.55
CA TRP A 428 20.94 7.06 2.36
C TRP A 428 20.83 5.61 1.89
N CYS A 429 20.33 4.74 2.75
CA CYS A 429 20.15 3.32 2.46
C CYS A 429 18.70 3.08 2.02
N ALA A 430 18.51 2.78 0.74
CA ALA A 430 17.20 2.53 0.15
C ALA A 430 17.00 1.03 -0.09
N ASP A 431 15.88 0.50 0.39
CA ASP A 431 15.47 -0.88 0.08
C ASP A 431 14.39 -0.92 -1.01
N VAL A 432 13.12 -1.15 -0.70
CA VAL A 432 12.04 -1.26 -1.69
C VAL A 432 10.90 -0.29 -1.39
N GLN A 433 10.20 0.13 -2.45
CA GLN A 433 8.93 0.86 -2.42
C GLN A 433 9.02 2.30 -1.87
N ASP A 434 8.27 3.19 -2.51
CA ASP A 434 8.19 4.61 -2.19
C ASP A 434 9.53 5.38 -2.23
N VAL A 435 10.56 4.81 -2.87
CA VAL A 435 11.87 5.43 -3.10
C VAL A 435 11.86 6.09 -4.47
N TYR A 436 11.57 7.37 -4.52
CA TYR A 436 11.40 8.10 -5.78
C TYR A 436 12.76 8.40 -6.43
N PRO A 437 12.91 8.22 -7.76
CA PRO A 437 14.20 8.39 -8.45
C PRO A 437 14.85 9.77 -8.29
N ALA A 438 14.04 10.82 -8.11
CA ALA A 438 14.51 12.20 -7.99
C ALA A 438 15.37 12.46 -6.73
N ILE A 439 15.35 11.59 -5.73
CA ILE A 439 16.28 11.69 -4.59
C ILE A 439 17.74 11.68 -5.04
N MET A 440 18.05 11.01 -6.17
CA MET A 440 19.40 10.94 -6.70
C MET A 440 19.94 12.30 -7.14
N ASP A 441 19.09 13.19 -7.65
CA ASP A 441 19.50 14.52 -8.10
C ASP A 441 19.91 15.38 -6.91
N VAL A 442 19.10 15.36 -5.83
CA VAL A 442 19.42 16.06 -4.60
C VAL A 442 20.64 15.45 -3.91
N ALA A 443 20.70 14.11 -3.79
CA ALA A 443 21.83 13.41 -3.18
C ALA A 443 23.17 13.76 -3.84
N ARG A 444 23.22 13.84 -5.17
CA ARG A 444 24.44 14.25 -5.91
C ARG A 444 24.88 15.67 -5.56
N CYS A 445 23.95 16.62 -5.44
CA CYS A 445 24.26 18.01 -5.11
C CYS A 445 24.89 18.14 -3.72
N PHE A 446 24.43 17.35 -2.77
CA PHE A 446 24.92 17.34 -1.40
C PHE A 446 25.96 16.24 -1.13
N LYS A 447 26.42 15.52 -2.17
CA LYS A 447 27.37 14.39 -2.10
C LYS A 447 26.94 13.30 -1.08
N THR A 448 25.64 13.14 -0.84
CA THR A 448 25.15 12.04 0.00
C THR A 448 25.33 10.71 -0.74
N THR A 449 25.99 9.73 -0.12
CA THR A 449 26.10 8.38 -0.69
C THR A 449 24.74 7.70 -0.64
N VAL A 450 24.22 7.28 -1.79
CA VAL A 450 22.99 6.49 -1.87
C VAL A 450 23.36 5.02 -2.12
N VAL A 451 22.82 4.14 -1.29
CA VAL A 451 22.98 2.68 -1.41
C VAL A 451 21.61 2.07 -1.66
N THR A 452 21.51 1.20 -2.65
CA THR A 452 20.32 0.34 -2.84
C THR A 452 20.65 -1.09 -2.45
N THR A 453 19.69 -1.80 -1.86
CA THR A 453 19.90 -3.13 -1.27
C THR A 453 19.07 -4.24 -1.92
N SER A 454 18.01 -3.91 -2.65
CA SER A 454 17.18 -4.89 -3.33
C SER A 454 17.46 -4.95 -4.83
N GLU A 455 17.52 -6.16 -5.40
CA GLU A 455 17.62 -6.38 -6.84
C GLU A 455 16.42 -5.80 -7.60
N ASN A 456 15.27 -5.66 -6.95
CA ASN A 456 14.05 -5.11 -7.52
C ASN A 456 13.94 -3.58 -7.43
N ALA A 457 14.87 -2.91 -6.74
CA ALA A 457 14.77 -1.48 -6.46
C ALA A 457 16.13 -0.79 -6.71
N ARG A 458 16.44 -0.58 -7.98
CA ARG A 458 17.68 0.06 -8.44
C ARG A 458 17.48 1.55 -8.69
N LEU A 459 18.47 2.35 -8.31
CA LEU A 459 18.54 3.77 -8.64
C LEU A 459 19.80 4.06 -9.49
N PRO A 460 19.68 4.80 -10.60
CA PRO A 460 20.82 5.10 -11.46
C PRO A 460 21.88 5.92 -10.72
N GLY A 461 23.09 5.39 -10.59
CA GLY A 461 24.22 6.05 -9.93
C GLY A 461 24.33 5.81 -8.43
N ALA A 462 23.41 5.03 -7.84
CA ALA A 462 23.56 4.54 -6.47
C ALA A 462 24.56 3.37 -6.41
N GLU A 463 25.27 3.23 -5.30
CA GLU A 463 25.99 2.01 -4.97
C GLU A 463 24.98 0.89 -4.70
N HIS A 464 25.31 -0.37 -5.02
CA HIS A 464 24.38 -1.48 -4.81
C HIS A 464 25.01 -2.59 -3.96
N TYR A 465 24.38 -2.90 -2.83
CA TYR A 465 24.79 -3.94 -1.90
C TYR A 465 23.61 -4.90 -1.70
N ALA A 466 23.48 -5.87 -2.64
CA ALA A 466 22.34 -6.76 -2.73
C ALA A 466 22.03 -7.50 -1.41
N TYR A 467 20.80 -7.41 -0.97
CA TYR A 467 20.24 -8.12 0.18
C TYR A 467 18.72 -8.26 0.04
N ASP A 468 18.23 -9.34 -0.57
CA ASP A 468 16.79 -9.58 -0.75
C ASP A 468 16.41 -11.03 -1.07
N HIS A 469 17.31 -11.98 -0.84
CA HIS A 469 17.07 -13.42 -1.07
C HIS A 469 16.62 -13.79 -2.51
N HIS A 470 17.04 -13.03 -3.50
CA HIS A 470 16.78 -13.35 -4.92
C HIS A 470 17.70 -14.44 -5.47
N HIS A 471 18.82 -14.71 -4.81
CA HIS A 471 19.81 -15.69 -5.22
C HIS A 471 19.78 -16.94 -4.32
N SER A 472 20.33 -18.03 -4.81
CA SER A 472 20.46 -19.29 -4.03
C SER A 472 21.38 -19.17 -2.81
N ASN A 473 22.31 -18.23 -2.82
CA ASN A 473 23.19 -17.93 -1.69
C ASN A 473 22.47 -16.97 -0.74
N VAL A 474 22.52 -17.28 0.57
CA VAL A 474 22.02 -16.41 1.62
C VAL A 474 23.11 -15.41 1.95
N GLU A 475 22.80 -14.12 1.81
CA GLU A 475 23.74 -13.05 2.13
C GLU A 475 23.98 -12.97 3.63
N ASP A 476 25.25 -12.67 4.00
CA ASP A 476 25.63 -12.39 5.37
C ASP A 476 25.19 -10.97 5.74
N THR A 477 24.10 -10.87 6.49
CA THR A 477 23.46 -9.62 6.89
C THR A 477 24.41 -8.69 7.64
N GLU A 478 25.19 -9.24 8.60
CA GLU A 478 26.16 -8.46 9.36
C GLU A 478 27.28 -7.89 8.47
N LYS A 479 27.76 -8.68 7.51
CA LYS A 479 28.79 -8.23 6.56
C LYS A 479 28.31 -7.06 5.70
N ILE A 480 27.08 -7.15 5.20
CA ILE A 480 26.47 -6.08 4.39
C ILE A 480 26.22 -4.84 5.25
N ALA A 481 25.65 -5.01 6.43
CA ALA A 481 25.43 -3.91 7.38
C ALA A 481 26.74 -3.20 7.75
N ARG A 482 27.80 -3.95 8.02
CA ARG A 482 29.14 -3.41 8.31
C ARG A 482 29.68 -2.60 7.13
N LYS A 483 29.53 -3.11 5.91
CA LYS A 483 29.93 -2.39 4.69
C LYS A 483 29.18 -1.07 4.54
N ILE A 484 27.87 -1.05 4.79
CA ILE A 484 27.04 0.17 4.73
C ILE A 484 27.49 1.19 5.78
N VAL A 485 27.66 0.78 7.03
CA VAL A 485 28.08 1.69 8.12
C VAL A 485 29.49 2.24 7.86
N THR A 486 30.42 1.39 7.42
CA THR A 486 31.79 1.84 7.07
C THR A 486 31.73 2.86 5.94
N ARG A 487 30.93 2.60 4.87
CA ARG A 487 30.78 3.53 3.76
C ARG A 487 30.17 4.87 4.19
N ALA A 488 29.24 4.86 5.15
CA ALA A 488 28.70 6.09 5.74
C ALA A 488 29.78 6.94 6.45
N ILE A 489 30.64 6.27 7.22
CA ILE A 489 31.75 6.93 7.93
C ILE A 489 32.76 7.54 6.92
N GLU A 490 33.09 6.82 5.85
CA GLU A 490 33.92 7.33 4.76
C GLU A 490 33.27 8.56 4.08
N SER A 491 31.97 8.45 3.77
CA SER A 491 31.18 9.54 3.17
C SER A 491 31.18 10.80 4.05
N PHE A 492 31.06 10.66 5.36
CA PHE A 492 31.16 11.78 6.29
C PHE A 492 32.51 12.54 6.12
N ALA A 493 33.61 11.81 6.02
CA ALA A 493 34.94 12.43 5.82
C ALA A 493 35.07 13.13 4.45
N GLU A 494 34.43 12.57 3.40
CA GLU A 494 34.45 13.12 2.04
C GLU A 494 33.58 14.39 1.87
N ARG A 495 32.66 14.67 2.81
CA ARG A 495 31.62 15.69 2.71
C ARG A 495 31.80 16.88 3.65
N ARG A 496 32.96 17.07 4.26
CA ARG A 496 33.23 18.13 5.26
C ARG A 496 33.03 19.55 4.75
N ASP A 497 33.08 19.76 3.44
CA ASP A 497 32.88 21.05 2.76
C ASP A 497 31.43 21.31 2.33
N ILE A 498 30.52 20.35 2.56
CA ILE A 498 29.11 20.48 2.18
C ILE A 498 28.40 21.38 3.20
N PRO A 499 27.70 22.43 2.74
CA PRO A 499 26.92 23.28 3.63
C PRO A 499 25.74 22.49 4.22
N VAL A 500 25.50 22.69 5.50
CA VAL A 500 24.41 22.04 6.24
C VAL A 500 23.38 23.09 6.63
N HIS A 501 22.10 22.83 6.32
CA HIS A 501 20.97 23.66 6.71
C HIS A 501 19.88 22.77 7.35
N ILE A 502 19.78 22.83 8.67
CA ILE A 502 18.81 22.02 9.45
C ILE A 502 17.77 22.97 10.05
N PRO A 503 16.49 22.87 9.61
CA PRO A 503 15.38 23.58 10.27
C PRO A 503 15.28 23.20 11.75
N LYS A 504 14.96 24.14 12.61
CA LYS A 504 14.98 23.94 14.08
C LYS A 504 13.60 23.49 14.63
N TYR A 505 12.91 22.63 13.90
CA TYR A 505 11.59 22.11 14.29
C TYR A 505 11.69 20.62 14.61
N GLU A 506 11.43 20.29 15.85
CA GLU A 506 11.34 18.91 16.35
C GLU A 506 10.21 18.77 17.35
N VAL A 507 9.63 17.57 17.44
CA VAL A 507 8.58 17.21 18.38
C VAL A 507 8.93 15.87 19.01
N THR A 508 8.53 15.66 20.26
CA THR A 508 8.59 14.35 20.90
C THR A 508 7.22 13.68 20.81
N ALA A 509 7.18 12.45 20.32
CA ALA A 509 5.97 11.67 20.13
C ALA A 509 6.03 10.35 20.91
N GLU A 510 4.88 9.83 21.33
CA GLU A 510 4.71 8.47 21.82
C GLU A 510 4.37 7.52 20.67
N VAL A 511 5.03 6.39 20.63
CA VAL A 511 4.96 5.41 19.55
C VAL A 511 4.91 3.98 20.10
N GLY A 512 4.62 3.00 19.22
CA GLY A 512 4.71 1.58 19.57
C GLY A 512 3.48 1.04 20.30
N PHE A 513 2.29 1.55 19.99
CA PHE A 513 1.04 0.96 20.45
C PHE A 513 0.79 -0.35 19.70
N THR A 514 0.89 -1.47 20.40
CA THR A 514 0.55 -2.80 19.87
C THR A 514 -0.77 -3.29 20.45
N ALA A 515 -1.39 -4.27 19.81
CA ALA A 515 -2.62 -4.86 20.34
C ALA A 515 -2.39 -5.46 21.74
N GLU A 516 -1.21 -6.05 21.96
CA GLU A 516 -0.82 -6.68 23.20
C GLU A 516 -0.68 -5.67 24.35
N ASN A 517 0.06 -4.56 24.14
CA ASN A 517 0.24 -3.56 25.20
C ASN A 517 -1.04 -2.73 25.47
N VAL A 518 -1.87 -2.53 24.46
CA VAL A 518 -3.20 -1.91 24.62
C VAL A 518 -4.12 -2.84 25.39
N ALA A 519 -4.16 -4.14 25.06
CA ALA A 519 -4.94 -5.12 25.79
C ALA A 519 -4.50 -5.23 27.27
N GLU A 520 -3.19 -5.20 27.53
CA GLU A 520 -2.66 -5.22 28.88
C GLU A 520 -3.10 -3.99 29.69
N GLN A 521 -3.04 -2.80 29.08
CA GLN A 521 -3.45 -1.54 29.74
C GLN A 521 -4.94 -1.48 30.04
N PHE A 522 -5.78 -2.08 29.18
CA PHE A 522 -7.24 -1.95 29.22
C PHE A 522 -7.99 -3.26 29.53
N ASP A 523 -7.40 -4.15 30.34
CA ASP A 523 -8.01 -5.40 30.79
C ASP A 523 -8.59 -6.24 29.62
N GLY A 524 -7.76 -6.58 28.65
CA GLY A 524 -8.18 -7.34 27.47
C GLY A 524 -9.17 -6.58 26.56
N PHE A 525 -8.98 -5.29 26.38
CA PHE A 525 -9.84 -4.35 25.65
C PHE A 525 -11.17 -3.95 26.36
N LYS A 526 -11.49 -4.52 27.53
CA LYS A 526 -12.74 -4.21 28.24
C LYS A 526 -12.85 -2.72 28.58
N GLY A 527 -11.78 -2.10 29.07
CA GLY A 527 -11.75 -0.68 29.38
C GLY A 527 -12.02 0.23 28.18
N LEU A 528 -11.55 -0.16 26.98
CA LEU A 528 -11.84 0.57 25.74
C LEU A 528 -13.30 0.37 25.29
N TYR A 529 -13.82 -0.85 25.40
CA TYR A 529 -15.23 -1.11 25.13
C TYR A 529 -16.15 -0.28 26.03
N GLU A 530 -15.86 -0.24 27.33
CA GLU A 530 -16.63 0.58 28.30
C GLU A 530 -16.55 2.07 27.95
N ALA A 531 -15.36 2.59 27.61
CA ALA A 531 -15.16 3.97 27.21
C ALA A 531 -15.88 4.32 25.89
N LEU A 532 -15.95 3.38 24.93
CA LEU A 532 -16.76 3.54 23.72
C LEU A 532 -18.25 3.54 24.04
N LYS A 533 -18.72 2.59 24.83
CA LYS A 533 -20.13 2.42 25.16
C LYS A 533 -20.69 3.62 25.91
N ASP A 534 -19.96 4.13 26.90
CA ASP A 534 -20.39 5.26 27.76
C ASP A 534 -20.09 6.65 27.12
N GLY A 535 -19.50 6.70 25.94
CA GLY A 535 -19.26 7.93 25.16
C GLY A 535 -18.05 8.75 25.59
N ARG A 536 -17.17 8.25 26.47
CA ARG A 536 -15.87 8.88 26.74
C ARG A 536 -15.02 8.92 25.46
N ILE A 537 -15.13 7.86 24.65
CA ILE A 537 -14.66 7.79 23.28
C ILE A 537 -15.90 7.60 22.38
N ARG A 538 -16.12 8.47 21.41
CA ARG A 538 -17.30 8.36 20.53
C ARG A 538 -17.12 7.31 19.44
N GLY A 539 -15.90 7.06 19.01
CA GLY A 539 -15.54 6.06 18.01
C GLY A 539 -14.05 5.99 17.83
N ILE A 540 -13.60 5.09 16.93
CA ILE A 540 -12.19 4.93 16.58
C ILE A 540 -12.04 5.03 15.06
N CYS A 541 -11.10 5.88 14.61
CA CYS A 541 -10.73 5.97 13.21
C CYS A 541 -9.29 5.53 13.02
N ASN A 542 -9.03 4.63 12.05
CA ASN A 542 -7.69 4.26 11.65
C ASN A 542 -7.24 5.13 10.47
N ILE A 543 -6.35 6.10 10.71
CA ILE A 543 -5.81 7.00 9.68
C ILE A 543 -4.47 6.48 9.21
N VAL A 544 -4.39 6.08 7.93
CA VAL A 544 -3.23 5.43 7.34
C VAL A 544 -2.99 5.88 5.90
N GLY A 545 -1.96 5.35 5.25
CA GLY A 545 -1.70 5.53 3.83
C GLY A 545 -0.46 6.35 3.54
N CYS A 546 -0.56 7.19 2.52
CA CYS A 546 0.55 7.90 1.91
C CYS A 546 0.44 9.42 2.14
N SER A 547 1.23 10.20 1.36
CA SER A 547 1.00 11.61 1.09
C SER A 547 0.93 11.85 -0.42
N ASN A 548 0.22 12.88 -0.85
CA ASN A 548 -0.09 13.12 -2.25
C ASN A 548 0.05 14.63 -2.59
N PRO A 549 0.85 15.00 -3.60
CA PRO A 549 0.99 16.39 -4.00
C PRO A 549 -0.27 17.00 -4.67
N ARG A 550 -1.32 16.22 -4.91
CA ARG A 550 -2.63 16.76 -5.36
C ARG A 550 -3.31 17.61 -4.31
N VAL A 551 -3.03 17.36 -3.04
CA VAL A 551 -3.55 18.14 -1.91
C VAL A 551 -2.41 18.96 -1.29
N VAL A 552 -2.75 19.96 -0.49
CA VAL A 552 -1.72 20.66 0.30
C VAL A 552 -1.03 19.66 1.21
N TYR A 553 0.27 19.50 1.02
CA TYR A 553 1.09 18.47 1.65
C TYR A 553 0.89 18.40 3.17
N GLU A 554 0.54 17.22 3.65
CA GLU A 554 0.28 16.88 5.05
C GLU A 554 -0.94 17.56 5.70
N ARG A 555 -1.60 18.49 5.00
CA ARG A 555 -2.70 19.25 5.58
C ARG A 555 -4.01 18.43 5.64
N ALA A 556 -4.34 17.69 4.60
CA ALA A 556 -5.61 16.96 4.57
C ALA A 556 -5.66 15.90 5.68
N THR A 557 -4.59 15.16 5.90
CA THR A 557 -4.49 14.18 6.99
C THR A 557 -4.62 14.84 8.36
N LEU A 558 -3.97 15.98 8.56
CA LEU A 558 -4.03 16.70 9.83
C LEU A 558 -5.42 17.30 10.11
N ASP A 559 -6.05 17.91 9.10
CA ASP A 559 -7.38 18.55 9.25
C ASP A 559 -8.47 17.50 9.53
N VAL A 560 -8.42 16.32 8.87
CA VAL A 560 -9.29 15.17 9.20
C VAL A 560 -9.05 14.74 10.65
N ALA A 561 -7.81 14.51 11.04
CA ALA A 561 -7.47 14.07 12.39
C ALA A 561 -7.96 15.06 13.47
N ARG A 562 -7.71 16.35 13.30
CA ARG A 562 -8.18 17.40 14.22
C ARG A 562 -9.70 17.43 14.33
N THR A 563 -10.40 17.33 13.19
CA THR A 563 -11.87 17.26 13.21
C THR A 563 -12.36 16.06 14.03
N LEU A 564 -11.71 14.91 13.90
CA LEU A 564 -12.10 13.70 14.63
C LEU A 564 -11.84 13.80 16.14
N ILE A 565 -10.63 14.19 16.54
CA ILE A 565 -10.30 14.27 17.98
C ILE A 565 -11.12 15.35 18.70
N GLN A 566 -11.44 16.47 18.04
CA GLN A 566 -12.33 17.51 18.57
C GLN A 566 -13.76 16.99 18.79
N ASN A 567 -14.17 15.95 18.04
CA ASN A 567 -15.44 15.27 18.21
C ASN A 567 -15.32 13.96 19.01
N ASN A 568 -14.30 13.86 19.86
CA ASN A 568 -14.07 12.76 20.81
C ASN A 568 -13.84 11.39 20.15
N ILE A 569 -13.29 11.34 18.93
CA ILE A 569 -12.91 10.12 18.23
C ILE A 569 -11.43 9.87 18.45
N LEU A 570 -11.08 8.67 18.93
CA LEU A 570 -9.71 8.22 19.09
C LEU A 570 -9.13 7.82 17.72
N ILE A 571 -7.86 8.11 17.50
CA ILE A 571 -7.21 7.79 16.23
C ILE A 571 -6.12 6.74 16.45
N LEU A 572 -6.12 5.70 15.60
CA LEU A 572 -4.99 4.82 15.36
C LEU A 572 -4.30 5.27 14.07
N THR A 573 -2.97 5.20 14.01
CA THR A 573 -2.25 5.62 12.81
C THR A 573 -1.00 4.78 12.55
N ASN A 574 -0.66 4.63 11.28
CA ASN A 574 0.55 3.96 10.83
C ASN A 574 0.99 4.43 9.42
N GLY A 575 2.16 3.97 8.98
CA GLY A 575 2.69 4.27 7.65
C GLY A 575 2.94 5.76 7.42
N CYS A 576 3.02 6.17 6.16
CA CYS A 576 3.37 7.54 5.80
C CYS A 576 2.36 8.61 6.26
N ALA A 577 1.08 8.27 6.40
CA ALA A 577 0.07 9.18 6.93
C ALA A 577 0.28 9.53 8.42
N SER A 578 1.11 8.77 9.14
CA SER A 578 1.43 9.10 10.53
C SER A 578 2.36 10.30 10.69
N PHE A 579 3.18 10.62 9.68
CA PHE A 579 4.17 11.71 9.79
C PHE A 579 3.56 13.08 10.11
N PRO A 580 2.50 13.57 9.44
CA PRO A 580 1.89 14.84 9.84
C PRO A 580 1.36 14.81 11.27
N LEU A 581 0.84 13.67 11.74
CA LEU A 581 0.30 13.52 13.10
C LEU A 581 1.42 13.48 14.14
N LEU A 582 2.53 12.82 13.83
CA LEU A 582 3.75 12.80 14.64
C LEU A 582 4.37 14.21 14.72
N LYS A 583 4.62 14.85 13.57
CA LYS A 583 5.31 16.14 13.47
C LYS A 583 4.51 17.31 14.06
N MET A 584 3.17 17.23 14.04
CA MET A 584 2.30 18.27 14.58
C MET A 584 1.84 17.99 16.03
N GLY A 585 2.45 17.03 16.70
CA GLY A 585 2.29 16.79 18.12
C GLY A 585 1.02 16.04 18.53
N LEU A 586 0.22 15.52 17.59
CA LEU A 586 -0.99 14.77 17.94
C LEU A 586 -0.68 13.40 18.54
N CYS A 587 0.52 12.84 18.29
CA CYS A 587 1.00 11.63 18.94
C CYS A 587 1.73 11.92 20.26
N SER A 588 1.62 13.12 20.82
CA SER A 588 2.14 13.47 22.15
C SER A 588 1.00 13.62 23.16
N LYS A 589 1.31 13.50 24.45
CA LYS A 589 0.33 13.72 25.53
C LYS A 589 -0.25 15.13 25.50
N ASP A 590 0.57 16.12 25.12
CA ASP A 590 0.12 17.50 24.98
C ASP A 590 -0.94 17.66 23.87
N GLY A 591 -0.92 16.78 22.86
CA GLY A 591 -1.95 16.72 21.82
C GLY A 591 -3.36 16.46 22.36
N ALA A 592 -3.50 15.91 23.58
CA ALA A 592 -4.79 15.75 24.23
C ALA A 592 -5.51 17.09 24.49
N GLU A 593 -4.78 18.20 24.52
CA GLU A 593 -5.39 19.55 24.68
C GLU A 593 -6.25 19.94 23.47
N GLU A 594 -5.98 19.40 22.29
CA GLU A 594 -6.78 19.63 21.07
C GLU A 594 -8.05 18.76 21.02
N ALA A 595 -8.18 17.75 21.89
CA ALA A 595 -9.31 16.82 21.89
C ALA A 595 -10.58 17.42 22.50
N GLY A 596 -11.73 16.88 22.11
CA GLY A 596 -13.03 17.19 22.74
C GLY A 596 -13.05 16.81 24.22
N ALA A 597 -13.99 17.33 24.95
CA ALA A 597 -13.97 17.29 26.40
C ALA A 597 -13.94 15.88 27.01
N SER A 598 -14.74 14.94 26.45
CA SER A 598 -14.82 13.58 27.00
C SER A 598 -13.56 12.77 26.66
N LEU A 599 -13.08 12.85 25.41
CA LEU A 599 -11.84 12.21 24.99
C LEU A 599 -10.64 12.78 25.76
N LYS A 600 -10.56 14.11 25.92
CA LYS A 600 -9.51 14.78 26.72
C LYS A 600 -9.46 14.25 28.15
N ALA A 601 -10.61 14.12 28.81
CA ALA A 601 -10.67 13.57 30.15
C ALA A 601 -10.17 12.14 30.23
N PHE A 602 -10.60 11.28 29.30
CA PHE A 602 -10.14 9.89 29.16
C PHE A 602 -8.63 9.80 28.95
N LEU A 603 -8.10 10.60 28.00
CA LEU A 603 -6.67 10.60 27.67
C LEU A 603 -5.80 11.03 28.86
N LYS A 604 -6.23 12.06 29.62
CA LYS A 604 -5.52 12.52 30.81
C LYS A 604 -5.57 11.51 31.95
N GLU A 605 -6.70 10.82 32.14
CA GLU A 605 -6.84 9.75 33.13
C GLU A 605 -5.84 8.60 32.89
N HIS A 606 -5.60 8.26 31.62
CA HIS A 606 -4.76 7.14 31.24
C HIS A 606 -3.35 7.53 30.80
N ASP A 607 -3.00 8.83 30.85
CA ASP A 607 -1.71 9.39 30.41
C ASP A 607 -1.38 9.04 28.95
N LEU A 608 -2.32 9.33 28.00
CA LEU A 608 -2.27 8.92 26.61
C LEU A 608 -2.42 10.10 25.64
N PRO A 609 -1.82 10.01 24.43
CA PRO A 609 -2.07 10.93 23.34
C PRO A 609 -3.42 10.65 22.64
N PRO A 610 -3.99 11.61 21.89
CA PRO A 610 -5.22 11.40 21.11
C PRO A 610 -5.02 10.55 19.85
N VAL A 611 -3.78 10.39 19.38
CA VAL A 611 -3.41 9.59 18.21
C VAL A 611 -2.38 8.54 18.64
N TRP A 612 -2.72 7.27 18.45
CA TRP A 612 -1.86 6.15 18.81
C TRP A 612 -1.12 5.64 17.58
N HIS A 613 0.19 5.83 17.57
CA HIS A 613 1.05 5.33 16.50
C HIS A 613 1.32 3.84 16.69
N VAL A 614 0.76 3.01 15.80
CA VAL A 614 0.85 1.55 15.92
C VAL A 614 2.04 0.95 15.15
N GLY A 615 2.64 1.71 14.21
CA GLY A 615 3.85 1.28 13.50
C GLY A 615 3.91 1.61 12.02
N GLU A 616 4.43 0.70 11.22
CA GLU A 616 4.54 0.78 9.77
C GLU A 616 3.26 0.33 9.04
N CYS A 617 3.26 0.34 7.69
CA CYS A 617 2.07 -0.03 6.91
C CYS A 617 1.54 -1.45 7.21
N VAL A 618 2.40 -2.45 7.40
CA VAL A 618 1.97 -3.82 7.73
C VAL A 618 1.45 -3.94 9.17
N ASP A 619 1.72 -2.95 10.02
CA ASP A 619 1.15 -2.85 11.37
C ASP A 619 -0.32 -2.40 11.38
N ASN A 620 -0.96 -2.23 10.21
CA ASN A 620 -2.43 -2.26 10.08
C ASN A 620 -3.04 -3.52 10.72
N THR A 621 -2.29 -4.61 10.78
CA THR A 621 -2.65 -5.82 11.55
C THR A 621 -2.91 -5.48 13.02
N ARG A 622 -2.13 -4.59 13.63
CA ARG A 622 -2.32 -4.14 15.02
C ARG A 622 -3.58 -3.31 15.18
N SER A 623 -3.83 -2.37 14.25
CA SER A 623 -5.10 -1.63 14.24
C SER A 623 -6.29 -2.58 14.16
N SER A 624 -6.26 -3.53 13.21
CA SER A 624 -7.33 -4.52 13.04
C SER A 624 -7.49 -5.41 14.27
N ALA A 625 -6.41 -5.79 14.95
CA ALA A 625 -6.45 -6.58 16.18
C ALA A 625 -7.04 -5.80 17.36
N ILE A 626 -6.74 -4.50 17.49
CA ILE A 626 -7.36 -3.62 18.51
C ILE A 626 -8.86 -3.49 18.24
N LEU A 627 -9.25 -3.15 17.00
CA LEU A 627 -10.65 -2.98 16.61
C LEU A 627 -11.44 -4.29 16.78
N GLY A 628 -10.87 -5.41 16.31
CA GLY A 628 -11.47 -6.75 16.44
C GLY A 628 -11.56 -7.23 17.90
N GLY A 629 -10.55 -6.92 18.73
CA GLY A 629 -10.53 -7.25 20.14
C GLY A 629 -11.64 -6.52 20.91
N ILE A 630 -11.85 -5.24 20.64
CA ILE A 630 -12.93 -4.44 21.25
C ILE A 630 -14.30 -4.97 20.77
N ALA A 631 -14.47 -5.26 19.47
CA ALA A 631 -15.71 -5.82 18.93
C ALA A 631 -16.05 -7.17 19.55
N ALA A 632 -15.06 -8.04 19.74
CA ALA A 632 -15.22 -9.33 20.41
C ALA A 632 -15.69 -9.19 21.85
N VAL A 633 -15.15 -8.23 22.62
CA VAL A 633 -15.61 -7.91 23.97
C VAL A 633 -17.04 -7.37 23.97
N ALA A 634 -17.39 -6.56 22.97
CA ALA A 634 -18.75 -6.05 22.79
C ALA A 634 -19.77 -7.13 22.40
N GLY A 635 -19.32 -8.26 21.85
CA GLY A 635 -20.17 -9.27 21.26
C GLY A 635 -20.77 -8.86 19.91
N GLU A 636 -20.15 -7.92 19.23
CA GLU A 636 -20.61 -7.31 17.98
C GLU A 636 -19.67 -7.66 16.80
N ALA A 637 -20.17 -7.57 15.59
CA ALA A 637 -19.32 -7.66 14.40
C ALA A 637 -18.55 -6.34 14.19
N ILE A 638 -17.35 -6.41 13.62
CA ILE A 638 -16.50 -5.23 13.36
C ILE A 638 -17.27 -4.16 12.56
N LYS A 639 -18.05 -4.57 11.56
CA LYS A 639 -18.86 -3.70 10.69
C LYS A 639 -19.96 -2.91 11.42
N ASP A 640 -20.36 -3.39 12.59
CA ASP A 640 -21.45 -2.78 13.39
C ASP A 640 -20.93 -1.85 14.48
N MET A 641 -19.60 -1.84 14.71
CA MET A 641 -18.93 -0.97 15.66
C MET A 641 -18.76 0.47 15.12
N PRO A 642 -18.64 1.49 15.99
CA PRO A 642 -18.41 2.89 15.56
C PRO A 642 -16.96 3.10 15.09
N TYR A 643 -16.61 2.48 13.97
CA TYR A 643 -15.28 2.49 13.39
C TYR A 643 -15.28 3.12 12.01
N ALA A 644 -14.16 3.74 11.66
CA ALA A 644 -13.88 4.25 10.33
C ALA A 644 -12.42 3.98 9.94
N PHE A 645 -12.18 3.89 8.64
CA PHE A 645 -10.86 3.89 8.05
C PHE A 645 -10.70 5.16 7.22
N SER A 646 -9.58 5.86 7.32
CA SER A 646 -9.32 7.01 6.47
C SER A 646 -7.90 6.99 5.90
N SER A 647 -7.79 7.27 4.61
CA SER A 647 -6.51 7.52 3.94
C SER A 647 -6.64 8.82 3.13
N PRO A 648 -6.56 10.00 3.79
CA PRO A 648 -6.89 11.27 3.15
C PRO A 648 -6.04 11.57 1.93
N GLU A 649 -4.74 11.28 2.01
CA GLU A 649 -3.72 11.63 1.01
C GLU A 649 -3.16 10.39 0.29
N TRP A 650 -3.96 9.33 0.11
CA TRP A 650 -3.45 8.15 -0.59
C TRP A 650 -2.92 8.47 -2.00
N SER A 651 -1.85 7.80 -2.41
CA SER A 651 -1.17 8.11 -3.68
C SER A 651 -0.76 6.89 -4.50
N ASN A 652 -0.68 5.72 -3.89
CA ASN A 652 -0.17 4.53 -4.56
C ASN A 652 -1.09 3.31 -4.37
N GLU A 653 -0.70 2.21 -4.97
CA GLU A 653 -1.43 0.95 -5.05
C GLU A 653 -1.71 0.36 -3.65
N LYS A 654 -0.75 0.46 -2.72
CA LYS A 654 -0.92 -0.02 -1.34
C LYS A 654 -2.01 0.76 -0.59
N GLY A 655 -2.15 2.06 -0.88
CA GLY A 655 -3.23 2.89 -0.31
C GLY A 655 -4.60 2.47 -0.82
N LEU A 656 -4.71 2.07 -2.09
CA LEU A 656 -5.92 1.51 -2.68
C LEU A 656 -6.30 0.19 -1.98
N ASP A 657 -5.34 -0.72 -1.85
CA ASP A 657 -5.58 -2.05 -1.29
C ASP A 657 -5.83 -2.00 0.23
N ALA A 658 -5.19 -1.10 0.97
CA ALA A 658 -5.49 -0.89 2.39
C ALA A 658 -6.94 -0.41 2.59
N SER A 659 -7.41 0.52 1.75
CA SER A 659 -8.81 0.93 1.70
C SER A 659 -9.75 -0.24 1.39
N LEU A 660 -9.39 -1.07 0.40
CA LEU A 660 -10.16 -2.26 0.04
C LEU A 660 -10.18 -3.28 1.19
N ALA A 661 -9.03 -3.54 1.83
CA ALA A 661 -8.93 -4.48 2.95
C ALA A 661 -9.89 -4.12 4.10
N PHE A 662 -9.95 -2.84 4.52
CA PHE A 662 -10.90 -2.43 5.56
C PHE A 662 -12.36 -2.55 5.12
N ARG A 663 -12.69 -2.25 3.86
CA ARG A 663 -14.04 -2.47 3.33
C ARG A 663 -14.41 -3.96 3.28
N LEU A 664 -13.46 -4.85 3.03
CA LEU A 664 -13.68 -6.30 3.13
C LEU A 664 -14.04 -6.75 4.55
N PHE A 665 -13.56 -6.03 5.58
CA PHE A 665 -13.99 -6.21 6.97
C PHE A 665 -15.31 -5.51 7.32
N GLY A 666 -15.91 -4.77 6.38
CA GLY A 666 -17.17 -4.06 6.59
C GLY A 666 -17.01 -2.67 7.21
N VAL A 667 -15.82 -2.09 7.17
CA VAL A 667 -15.53 -0.73 7.66
C VAL A 667 -15.45 0.24 6.47
N ASP A 668 -16.27 1.28 6.50
CA ASP A 668 -16.27 2.32 5.47
C ASP A 668 -14.92 3.04 5.38
N SER A 669 -14.49 3.37 4.17
CA SER A 669 -13.22 4.05 3.90
C SER A 669 -13.42 5.46 3.35
N TYR A 670 -12.61 6.43 3.83
CA TYR A 670 -12.77 7.87 3.60
C TYR A 670 -11.49 8.49 3.03
N HIS A 671 -11.60 9.27 1.95
CA HIS A 671 -10.47 9.78 1.18
C HIS A 671 -10.69 11.22 0.71
N CYS A 672 -9.60 12.01 0.63
CA CYS A 672 -9.62 13.34 -0.02
C CYS A 672 -9.16 13.29 -1.49
N VAL A 673 -8.71 12.15 -1.97
CA VAL A 673 -8.23 11.95 -3.34
C VAL A 673 -9.12 10.96 -4.07
N GLU A 674 -9.65 11.38 -5.24
CA GLU A 674 -10.50 10.54 -6.09
C GLU A 674 -9.70 9.40 -6.74
N PRO A 675 -10.24 8.17 -6.75
CA PRO A 675 -9.71 7.10 -7.58
C PRO A 675 -9.99 7.37 -9.07
N PRO A 676 -9.18 6.83 -9.99
CA PRO A 676 -9.35 7.05 -11.41
C PRO A 676 -10.48 6.19 -12.01
N VAL A 677 -11.73 6.42 -11.58
CA VAL A 677 -12.90 5.61 -11.97
C VAL A 677 -14.07 6.42 -12.55
N GLN A 678 -13.97 7.75 -12.58
CA GLN A 678 -15.04 8.65 -13.02
C GLN A 678 -15.52 8.41 -14.47
N GLY A 679 -14.73 7.67 -15.27
CA GLY A 679 -15.09 7.30 -16.63
C GLY A 679 -16.09 6.14 -16.73
N SER A 680 -16.36 5.42 -15.64
CA SER A 680 -17.32 4.33 -15.55
C SER A 680 -18.25 4.50 -14.36
N THR A 681 -19.52 4.78 -14.62
CA THR A 681 -20.54 4.86 -13.55
C THR A 681 -20.70 3.52 -12.82
N LYS A 682 -20.54 2.39 -13.52
CA LYS A 682 -20.69 1.07 -12.91
C LYS A 682 -19.56 0.79 -11.90
N VAL A 683 -18.31 0.98 -12.31
CA VAL A 683 -17.16 0.77 -11.41
C VAL A 683 -17.15 1.79 -10.26
N GLU A 684 -17.51 3.05 -10.54
CA GLU A 684 -17.63 4.07 -9.49
C GLU A 684 -18.73 3.70 -8.47
N ASN A 685 -19.91 3.30 -8.93
CA ASN A 685 -21.00 2.84 -8.07
C ASN A 685 -20.62 1.59 -7.29
N PHE A 686 -19.93 0.63 -7.91
CA PHE A 686 -19.43 -0.55 -7.22
C PHE A 686 -18.60 -0.16 -5.98
N LEU A 687 -17.66 0.79 -6.13
CA LEU A 687 -16.81 1.22 -5.01
C LEU A 687 -17.58 2.07 -3.98
N LYS A 688 -18.44 3.00 -4.43
CA LYS A 688 -19.02 4.06 -3.59
C LYS A 688 -20.45 3.74 -3.10
N ARG A 689 -21.10 2.66 -3.60
CA ARG A 689 -22.49 2.35 -3.27
C ARG A 689 -22.76 0.85 -3.13
N ASP A 690 -22.45 0.05 -4.17
CA ASP A 690 -23.02 -1.28 -4.33
C ASP A 690 -22.37 -2.29 -3.38
N THR A 691 -21.09 -2.11 -3.01
CA THR A 691 -20.43 -2.95 -1.99
C THR A 691 -21.03 -2.79 -0.58
N LYS A 692 -21.92 -1.80 -0.35
CA LYS A 692 -22.65 -1.70 0.92
C LYS A 692 -23.53 -2.93 1.18
N GLU A 693 -24.17 -3.46 0.15
CA GLU A 693 -25.05 -4.64 0.28
C GLU A 693 -24.27 -5.94 0.44
N THR A 694 -23.10 -6.06 -0.16
CA THR A 694 -22.30 -7.28 -0.18
C THR A 694 -21.27 -7.35 0.93
N LEU A 695 -20.49 -6.30 1.12
CA LEU A 695 -19.42 -6.23 2.12
C LEU A 695 -19.86 -5.53 3.42
N GLY A 696 -20.90 -4.73 3.37
CA GLY A 696 -21.33 -3.86 4.47
C GLY A 696 -20.64 -2.50 4.48
N ALA A 697 -19.79 -2.19 3.50
CA ALA A 697 -18.96 -0.98 3.46
C ALA A 697 -18.75 -0.42 2.06
N VAL A 698 -18.50 0.88 1.99
CA VAL A 698 -18.22 1.62 0.74
C VAL A 698 -17.03 2.55 0.88
N MET A 699 -16.61 3.14 -0.25
CA MET A 699 -15.62 4.19 -0.33
C MET A 699 -16.32 5.55 -0.38
N HIS A 700 -15.96 6.44 0.56
CA HIS A 700 -16.36 7.85 0.55
C HIS A 700 -15.21 8.71 0.05
N VAL A 701 -15.51 9.71 -0.76
CA VAL A 701 -14.51 10.67 -1.23
C VAL A 701 -15.05 12.10 -1.10
N ASN A 702 -14.30 12.94 -0.42
CA ASN A 702 -14.57 14.36 -0.32
C ASN A 702 -13.24 15.12 -0.32
N VAL A 703 -13.05 16.01 -1.31
CA VAL A 703 -11.79 16.76 -1.47
C VAL A 703 -11.56 17.80 -0.37
N ASP A 704 -12.60 18.18 0.37
CA ASP A 704 -12.49 19.05 1.56
C ASP A 704 -12.26 18.18 2.80
N PRO A 705 -11.07 18.22 3.42
CA PRO A 705 -10.74 17.38 4.56
C PRO A 705 -11.59 17.65 5.81
N ILE A 706 -12.03 18.88 6.01
CA ILE A 706 -12.90 19.23 7.14
C ILE A 706 -14.29 18.66 6.94
N ALA A 707 -14.82 18.76 5.70
CA ALA A 707 -16.10 18.15 5.35
C ALA A 707 -16.02 16.61 5.47
N LEU A 708 -14.96 15.99 4.98
CA LEU A 708 -14.71 14.55 5.14
C LEU A 708 -14.67 14.13 6.60
N GLY A 709 -13.97 14.88 7.46
CA GLY A 709 -13.92 14.62 8.88
C GLY A 709 -15.30 14.66 9.53
N LYS A 710 -16.16 15.61 9.12
CA LYS A 710 -17.56 15.71 9.59
C LYS A 710 -18.44 14.56 9.11
N GLU A 711 -18.23 14.06 7.88
CA GLU A 711 -18.90 12.86 7.37
C GLU A 711 -18.55 11.65 8.23
N ILE A 712 -17.25 11.42 8.53
CA ILE A 712 -16.79 10.34 9.41
C ILE A 712 -17.46 10.46 10.80
N VAL A 713 -17.52 11.65 11.39
CA VAL A 713 -18.18 11.89 12.68
C VAL A 713 -19.66 11.49 12.61
N ALA A 714 -20.37 11.93 11.56
CA ALA A 714 -21.80 11.63 11.40
C ALA A 714 -22.06 10.12 11.26
N ASP A 715 -21.22 9.42 10.50
CA ASP A 715 -21.37 7.97 10.30
C ASP A 715 -21.04 7.18 11.57
N ILE A 716 -20.02 7.57 12.33
CA ILE A 716 -19.71 7.01 13.64
C ILE A 716 -20.87 7.21 14.61
N GLU A 717 -21.45 8.41 14.67
CA GLU A 717 -22.63 8.68 15.53
C GLU A 717 -23.85 7.85 15.09
N ALA A 718 -24.07 7.69 13.79
CA ALA A 718 -25.13 6.81 13.29
C ALA A 718 -24.94 5.34 13.68
N GLN A 719 -23.69 4.84 13.69
CA GLN A 719 -23.38 3.48 14.18
C GLN A 719 -23.64 3.36 15.68
N ARG A 720 -23.26 4.37 16.50
CA ARG A 720 -23.57 4.39 17.93
C ARG A 720 -25.07 4.31 18.21
N GLN A 721 -25.87 5.09 17.47
CA GLN A 721 -27.33 5.07 17.58
C GLN A 721 -27.92 3.69 17.27
N LYS A 722 -27.40 2.97 16.25
CA LYS A 722 -27.82 1.59 15.94
C LYS A 722 -27.52 0.62 17.07
N LEU A 723 -26.42 0.82 17.80
CA LEU A 723 -26.04 0.03 18.98
C LEU A 723 -26.81 0.43 20.25
N GLY A 724 -27.60 1.50 20.20
CA GLY A 724 -28.26 2.07 21.39
C GLY A 724 -27.28 2.69 22.37
N TRP A 725 -26.16 3.21 21.88
CA TRP A 725 -25.16 3.93 22.68
C TRP A 725 -25.37 5.44 22.50
N ASP A 726 -25.57 6.14 23.57
CA ASP A 726 -25.82 7.59 23.58
C ASP A 726 -24.53 8.44 23.48
#